data_3e4d8def941a2fcc80eb6de804e335d7
#
_entry.id   3e4d8def941a2fcc80eb6de804e335d7
#
_cell.length_a   1.000
_cell.length_b   1.000
_cell.length_c   1.000
_cell.angle_alpha   90.00
_cell.angle_beta   90.00
_cell.angle_gamma   90.00
#
_symmetry.space_group_name_H-M   'P 1'
#
loop_
_entity.id
_entity.type
_entity.pdbx_description
1 polymer ?
#
loop_
_entity_poly.entity_id
_entity_poly.type
_entity_poly.pdbx_seq_one_letter_code
_entity_poly.pdbx_strand_id
1 'polypeptide(L)'
;MSVKRFNPDINVGLNVEEVTKRYESNLVNFDPSSKTKSFKQIILENVFTLFNIINIILSIAIILVGSYKNLAFMIIIILNTLISIIQEYRSKKTLDKLKIISEAKVKVRREGVDNKLNLNEIVLDDIIILETGNQVVVDTVIKSGEAEVDESFITGESETIYKKTGDMILSGSFIVSGNVIGQVEHIGNDNYTSKIVNDTKYIKAVSSEIMNALNKIVSTISMLIVPIAILLFYRQLYLEDSNITNAVVNTVAALIGMIPEGLVLLTSTVLAVSVIKLSRRNVLVHDLYCIETLARVDVVCLDKTGTITEGCMEVVEEKKESNKNIGSIIAKICTALNEENPTAKALKEYYHSELLDEEIIKNISFSSKRKYSGIVTNKKTYVMGAPEFILKEKIDKYRNKIDKYTKEYRVICVCEADNAKLENVHVLGFVLLRDKIRPEAPATLNYFKEQGVTIKIISGDNPNTVLNIAKRAGMKEDIEMIDATTLKTDEDIMNAVERYTVFGRVTPEQKKEIVIALQNHGHTVAMTGDGVNDVLALKEADCSIAMSTGSDATKNVSQLVLLDSNFSSMPEIVKEGRRTINNIERSASLFLVKTVYASILALLFIFIKMPYPFIPIQLTLASVSTIGIPSFILSFEPNNERVTGKFLPNVLKKAVPPAITIVINILIIIIISSILKLTYTQTSTLSVLMTGYTSFILLFKVCQPFNMMRKCLFGSMFLLFVFGIVKLKTIFSFSSFTLPMIFTTILCIITSHYFYNLIEHILKKSLENAKKMQEEKRKTLLKQI
;
A
#
# COMPACT_ATOMS: atom_id res chain seq x y z
N MET A 1 7.39 -38.61 19.96
CA MET A 1 8.74 -38.93 20.51
C MET A 1 9.32 -37.64 21.07
N SER A 2 9.76 -37.61 22.35
CA SER A 2 10.43 -36.41 22.89
C SER A 2 11.77 -36.24 22.18
N VAL A 3 11.94 -35.09 21.48
CA VAL A 3 13.21 -34.77 20.85
C VAL A 3 14.28 -34.56 21.91
N LYS A 4 15.43 -35.24 21.78
CA LYS A 4 16.56 -35.03 22.67
C LYS A 4 17.07 -33.61 22.52
N ARG A 5 16.98 -32.77 23.59
CA ARG A 5 17.43 -31.37 23.58
C ARG A 5 18.95 -31.31 23.74
N PHE A 6 19.58 -30.35 23.05
CA PHE A 6 20.93 -29.92 23.33
C PHE A 6 20.88 -28.77 24.34
N ASN A 7 21.93 -28.62 25.13
CA ASN A 7 22.07 -27.51 26.08
C ASN A 7 23.44 -26.84 25.86
N PRO A 8 23.59 -26.09 24.76
CA PRO A 8 24.86 -25.49 24.40
C PRO A 8 25.28 -24.42 25.42
N ASP A 9 26.59 -24.22 25.57
CA ASP A 9 27.12 -23.08 26.33
C ASP A 9 26.73 -21.76 25.67
N ILE A 10 26.31 -20.79 26.46
CA ILE A 10 25.83 -19.48 26.02
C ILE A 10 26.90 -18.72 25.19
N ASN A 11 28.19 -18.93 25.53
CA ASN A 11 29.30 -18.25 24.87
C ASN A 11 29.78 -18.97 23.60
N VAL A 12 29.46 -20.25 23.42
CA VAL A 12 29.90 -21.07 22.30
C VAL A 12 28.78 -21.33 21.31
N GLY A 13 27.55 -21.64 21.79
CA GLY A 13 26.43 -22.05 20.94
C GLY A 13 26.60 -23.49 20.41
N LEU A 14 25.77 -23.88 19.43
CA LEU A 14 25.83 -25.20 18.78
C LEU A 14 27.08 -25.34 17.92
N ASN A 15 27.65 -26.56 17.87
CA ASN A 15 28.70 -26.89 16.93
C ASN A 15 28.13 -27.42 15.58
N VAL A 16 28.98 -27.56 14.56
CA VAL A 16 28.58 -27.97 13.19
C VAL A 16 27.87 -29.34 13.19
N GLU A 17 28.35 -30.30 14.00
CA GLU A 17 27.74 -31.63 14.05
C GLU A 17 26.32 -31.60 14.68
N GLU A 18 26.13 -30.80 15.70
CA GLU A 18 24.82 -30.62 16.34
C GLU A 18 23.83 -29.94 15.42
N VAL A 19 24.26 -28.90 14.69
CA VAL A 19 23.47 -28.21 13.67
C VAL A 19 23.09 -29.21 12.56
N THR A 20 24.03 -29.99 12.05
CA THR A 20 23.76 -30.98 10.99
C THR A 20 22.73 -32.02 11.44
N LYS A 21 22.84 -32.52 12.70
CA LYS A 21 21.84 -33.43 13.26
C LYS A 21 20.45 -32.83 13.36
N ARG A 22 20.33 -31.51 13.62
CA ARG A 22 19.05 -30.78 13.61
C ARG A 22 18.46 -30.70 12.19
N TYR A 23 19.31 -30.42 11.16
CA TYR A 23 18.88 -30.42 9.76
C TYR A 23 18.40 -31.80 9.31
N GLU A 24 19.15 -32.86 9.60
CA GLU A 24 18.79 -34.26 9.27
C GLU A 24 17.47 -34.70 9.94
N SER A 25 17.21 -34.18 11.16
CA SER A 25 15.99 -34.47 11.91
C SER A 25 14.80 -33.57 11.52
N ASN A 26 14.92 -32.73 10.49
CA ASN A 26 13.93 -31.71 10.09
C ASN A 26 13.56 -30.74 11.23
N LEU A 27 14.48 -30.47 12.15
CA LEU A 27 14.31 -29.54 13.27
C LEU A 27 14.86 -28.15 12.92
N VAL A 28 14.39 -27.62 11.79
CA VAL A 28 14.75 -26.32 11.22
C VAL A 28 13.50 -25.44 11.23
N ASN A 29 13.69 -24.16 11.51
CA ASN A 29 12.59 -23.21 11.47
C ASN A 29 12.12 -22.99 10.04
N PHE A 30 10.83 -22.76 9.87
CA PHE A 30 10.24 -22.31 8.61
C PHE A 30 9.08 -21.37 8.92
N ASP A 31 8.85 -20.40 8.02
CA ASP A 31 7.71 -19.49 8.12
C ASP A 31 6.52 -20.08 7.37
N PRO A 32 5.46 -20.55 8.06
CA PRO A 32 4.29 -21.12 7.42
C PRO A 32 3.48 -20.08 6.63
N SER A 33 3.65 -18.79 6.95
CA SER A 33 2.97 -17.68 6.25
C SER A 33 3.64 -17.31 4.91
N SER A 34 4.84 -17.82 4.65
CA SER A 34 5.66 -17.46 3.49
C SER A 34 5.30 -18.18 2.19
N LYS A 35 4.25 -19.01 2.16
CA LYS A 35 3.84 -19.75 0.95
C LYS A 35 3.34 -18.80 -0.12
N THR A 36 4.25 -18.33 -0.98
CA THR A 36 3.88 -17.64 -2.21
C THR A 36 3.22 -18.65 -3.16
N LYS A 37 2.23 -18.18 -3.95
CA LYS A 37 1.53 -19.03 -4.94
C LYS A 37 2.52 -19.80 -5.80
N SER A 38 2.32 -21.11 -5.98
CA SER A 38 3.14 -21.90 -6.89
C SER A 38 2.84 -21.52 -8.34
N PHE A 39 3.78 -21.79 -9.27
CA PHE A 39 3.54 -21.55 -10.71
C PHE A 39 2.31 -22.32 -11.21
N LYS A 40 2.10 -23.56 -10.75
CA LYS A 40 0.95 -24.37 -11.07
C LYS A 40 -0.36 -23.73 -10.59
N GLN A 41 -0.35 -23.14 -9.40
CA GLN A 41 -1.52 -22.44 -8.84
C GLN A 41 -1.85 -21.18 -9.65
N ILE A 42 -0.82 -20.39 -10.07
CA ILE A 42 -1.01 -19.23 -10.94
C ILE A 42 -1.68 -19.64 -12.26
N ILE A 43 -1.25 -20.74 -12.88
CA ILE A 43 -1.88 -21.24 -14.12
C ILE A 43 -3.34 -21.63 -13.84
N LEU A 44 -3.62 -22.42 -12.82
CA LEU A 44 -4.95 -22.89 -12.51
C LEU A 44 -5.92 -21.72 -12.22
N GLU A 45 -5.51 -20.78 -11.42
CA GLU A 45 -6.34 -19.63 -11.06
C GLU A 45 -6.64 -18.71 -12.26
N ASN A 46 -5.70 -18.55 -13.20
CA ASN A 46 -5.92 -17.74 -14.40
C ASN A 46 -6.69 -18.48 -15.52
N VAL A 47 -6.56 -19.79 -15.63
CA VAL A 47 -7.25 -20.58 -16.64
C VAL A 47 -8.68 -20.87 -16.23
N PHE A 48 -8.94 -21.26 -14.99
CA PHE A 48 -10.26 -21.66 -14.47
C PHE A 48 -11.00 -20.50 -13.79
N THR A 49 -10.95 -19.30 -14.38
CA THR A 49 -11.83 -18.22 -13.96
C THR A 49 -13.27 -18.51 -14.38
N LEU A 50 -14.25 -18.01 -13.63
CA LEU A 50 -15.67 -18.17 -13.98
C LEU A 50 -15.97 -17.71 -15.42
N PHE A 51 -15.39 -16.60 -15.84
CA PHE A 51 -15.56 -16.08 -17.20
C PHE A 51 -14.95 -16.96 -18.28
N ASN A 52 -13.75 -17.52 -18.04
CA ASN A 52 -13.15 -18.46 -18.98
C ASN A 52 -13.98 -19.73 -19.10
N ILE A 53 -14.54 -20.24 -18.00
CA ILE A 53 -15.45 -21.40 -18.03
C ILE A 53 -16.69 -21.10 -18.86
N ILE A 54 -17.34 -19.94 -18.65
CA ILE A 54 -18.49 -19.53 -19.47
C ILE A 54 -18.10 -19.43 -20.95
N ASN A 55 -16.99 -18.80 -21.28
CA ASN A 55 -16.50 -18.66 -22.66
C ASN A 55 -16.16 -20.00 -23.32
N ILE A 56 -15.64 -20.96 -22.55
CA ILE A 56 -15.42 -22.34 -23.03
C ILE A 56 -16.75 -23.00 -23.37
N ILE A 57 -17.76 -22.87 -22.50
CA ILE A 57 -19.10 -23.41 -22.76
C ILE A 57 -19.71 -22.79 -24.02
N LEU A 58 -19.61 -21.45 -24.16
CA LEU A 58 -20.10 -20.74 -25.34
C LEU A 58 -19.37 -21.17 -26.63
N SER A 59 -18.06 -21.44 -26.54
CA SER A 59 -17.25 -21.92 -27.65
C SER A 59 -17.66 -23.33 -28.08
N ILE A 60 -17.92 -24.21 -27.12
CA ILE A 60 -18.43 -25.56 -27.39
C ILE A 60 -19.78 -25.46 -28.12
N ALA A 61 -20.67 -24.57 -27.68
CA ALA A 61 -21.97 -24.38 -28.35
C ALA A 61 -21.79 -23.91 -29.81
N ILE A 62 -20.85 -22.98 -30.09
CA ILE A 62 -20.51 -22.53 -31.45
C ILE A 62 -19.91 -23.66 -32.31
N ILE A 63 -19.07 -24.50 -31.73
CA ILE A 63 -18.47 -25.68 -32.45
C ILE A 63 -19.55 -26.69 -32.83
N LEU A 64 -20.47 -27.00 -31.90
CA LEU A 64 -21.55 -27.95 -32.13
C LEU A 64 -22.49 -27.56 -33.27
N VAL A 65 -22.68 -26.25 -33.50
CA VAL A 65 -23.49 -25.74 -34.61
C VAL A 65 -22.67 -25.44 -35.88
N GLY A 66 -21.38 -25.78 -35.91
CA GLY A 66 -20.50 -25.65 -37.10
C GLY A 66 -20.13 -24.20 -37.47
N SER A 67 -20.27 -23.24 -36.58
CA SER A 67 -20.08 -21.81 -36.90
C SER A 67 -18.66 -21.32 -36.57
N TYR A 68 -17.62 -21.99 -37.07
CA TYR A 68 -16.22 -21.79 -36.67
C TYR A 68 -15.68 -20.37 -36.80
N LYS A 69 -16.18 -19.56 -37.76
CA LYS A 69 -15.78 -18.15 -37.91
C LYS A 69 -16.05 -17.33 -36.66
N ASN A 70 -17.10 -17.68 -35.92
CA ASN A 70 -17.50 -16.98 -34.70
C ASN A 70 -16.66 -17.34 -33.46
N LEU A 71 -15.65 -18.24 -33.59
CA LEU A 71 -14.70 -18.56 -32.52
C LEU A 71 -13.56 -17.52 -32.37
N ALA A 72 -13.48 -16.49 -33.22
CA ALA A 72 -12.42 -15.50 -33.17
C ALA A 72 -12.24 -14.82 -31.80
N PHE A 73 -13.30 -14.71 -30.99
CA PHE A 73 -13.21 -14.18 -29.60
C PHE A 73 -12.34 -15.06 -28.70
N MET A 74 -12.26 -16.37 -28.94
CA MET A 74 -11.40 -17.27 -28.14
C MET A 74 -9.91 -16.92 -28.26
N ILE A 75 -9.46 -16.42 -29.41
CA ILE A 75 -8.08 -15.98 -29.60
C ILE A 75 -7.76 -14.86 -28.61
N ILE A 76 -8.67 -13.92 -28.42
CA ILE A 76 -8.47 -12.81 -27.48
C ILE A 76 -8.42 -13.34 -26.04
N ILE A 77 -9.30 -14.29 -25.69
CA ILE A 77 -9.35 -14.88 -24.34
C ILE A 77 -8.06 -15.65 -24.05
N ILE A 78 -7.58 -16.45 -25.00
CA ILE A 78 -6.33 -17.20 -24.84
C ILE A 78 -5.14 -16.23 -24.68
N LEU A 79 -5.06 -15.18 -25.51
CA LEU A 79 -4.01 -14.17 -25.40
C LEU A 79 -4.07 -13.44 -24.05
N ASN A 80 -5.27 -13.03 -23.62
CA ASN A 80 -5.47 -12.39 -22.32
C ASN A 80 -5.03 -13.30 -21.16
N THR A 81 -5.40 -14.59 -21.20
CA THR A 81 -5.02 -15.57 -20.17
C THR A 81 -3.50 -15.78 -20.14
N LEU A 82 -2.85 -15.91 -21.31
CA LEU A 82 -1.40 -16.02 -21.40
C LEU A 82 -0.67 -14.78 -20.87
N ILE A 83 -1.14 -13.58 -21.22
CA ILE A 83 -0.61 -12.31 -20.73
C ILE A 83 -0.74 -12.26 -19.20
N SER A 84 -1.89 -12.66 -18.65
CA SER A 84 -2.14 -12.68 -17.20
C SER A 84 -1.15 -13.62 -16.48
N ILE A 85 -0.98 -14.85 -16.95
CA ILE A 85 -0.05 -15.82 -16.38
C ILE A 85 1.38 -15.28 -16.39
N ILE A 86 1.85 -14.75 -17.54
CA ILE A 86 3.20 -14.21 -17.67
C ILE A 86 3.44 -13.04 -16.71
N GLN A 87 2.46 -12.15 -16.58
CA GLN A 87 2.56 -10.96 -15.73
C GLN A 87 2.52 -11.31 -14.25
N GLU A 88 1.59 -12.17 -13.82
CA GLU A 88 1.51 -12.64 -12.43
C GLU A 88 2.80 -13.38 -12.03
N TYR A 89 3.35 -14.21 -12.94
CA TYR A 89 4.62 -14.88 -12.71
C TYR A 89 5.80 -13.89 -12.57
N ARG A 90 5.88 -12.87 -13.44
CA ARG A 90 6.91 -11.83 -13.36
C ARG A 90 6.79 -11.01 -12.07
N SER A 91 5.57 -10.63 -11.70
CA SER A 91 5.29 -9.91 -10.46
C SER A 91 5.72 -10.72 -9.25
N LYS A 92 5.30 -12.00 -9.18
CA LYS A 92 5.73 -12.94 -8.14
C LYS A 92 7.26 -12.99 -8.06
N LYS A 93 7.96 -13.24 -9.16
CA LYS A 93 9.43 -13.35 -9.17
C LYS A 93 10.11 -12.07 -8.67
N THR A 94 9.52 -10.91 -8.93
CA THR A 94 10.03 -9.62 -8.42
C THR A 94 9.80 -9.50 -6.93
N LEU A 95 8.60 -9.82 -6.46
CA LEU A 95 8.26 -9.81 -5.04
C LEU A 95 9.10 -10.81 -4.23
N ASP A 96 9.29 -12.03 -4.74
CA ASP A 96 10.12 -13.05 -4.10
C ASP A 96 11.58 -12.56 -3.93
N LYS A 97 12.14 -11.88 -4.94
CA LYS A 97 13.49 -11.28 -4.83
C LYS A 97 13.57 -10.18 -3.78
N LEU A 98 12.56 -9.33 -3.70
CA LEU A 98 12.52 -8.24 -2.71
C LEU A 98 12.33 -8.78 -1.29
N LYS A 99 11.51 -9.81 -1.15
CA LYS A 99 11.29 -10.48 0.14
C LYS A 99 12.59 -11.02 0.71
N ILE A 100 13.43 -11.68 -0.12
CA ILE A 100 14.74 -12.18 0.30
C ILE A 100 15.65 -11.04 0.83
N ILE A 101 15.57 -9.84 0.24
CA ILE A 101 16.38 -8.68 0.67
C ILE A 101 15.89 -8.09 1.99
N SER A 102 14.58 -8.18 2.26
CA SER A 102 13.93 -7.59 3.44
C SER A 102 13.71 -8.58 4.59
N GLU A 103 13.97 -9.88 4.40
CA GLU A 103 13.82 -10.87 5.46
C GLU A 103 14.68 -10.50 6.67
N ALA A 104 14.05 -10.48 7.85
CA ALA A 104 14.74 -10.25 9.11
C ALA A 104 15.82 -11.32 9.30
N LYS A 105 17.05 -10.88 9.59
CA LYS A 105 18.16 -11.76 9.92
C LYS A 105 18.32 -11.79 11.44
N VAL A 106 18.46 -12.98 11.99
CA VAL A 106 18.65 -13.18 13.41
C VAL A 106 20.13 -13.40 13.72
N LYS A 107 20.60 -12.76 14.76
CA LYS A 107 21.97 -12.93 15.24
C LYS A 107 22.03 -14.22 16.08
N VAL A 108 22.71 -15.22 15.55
CA VAL A 108 22.84 -16.56 16.14
C VAL A 108 24.29 -16.84 16.47
N ARG A 109 24.55 -17.38 17.68
CA ARG A 109 25.88 -17.78 18.09
C ARG A 109 26.09 -19.27 17.86
N ARG A 110 27.07 -19.61 17.02
CA ARG A 110 27.53 -20.98 16.76
C ARG A 110 29.05 -21.00 16.78
N GLU A 111 29.65 -22.02 17.43
CA GLU A 111 31.10 -22.16 17.55
C GLU A 111 31.82 -20.90 18.11
N GLY A 112 31.15 -20.15 19.00
CA GLY A 112 31.69 -18.91 19.59
C GLY A 112 31.64 -17.70 18.65
N VAL A 113 31.07 -17.83 17.46
CA VAL A 113 30.98 -16.76 16.47
C VAL A 113 29.52 -16.32 16.29
N ASP A 114 29.29 -15.01 16.31
CA ASP A 114 27.96 -14.41 16.09
C ASP A 114 27.73 -14.22 14.59
N ASN A 115 26.81 -14.99 14.03
CA ASN A 115 26.43 -14.95 12.61
C ASN A 115 25.02 -14.42 12.44
N LYS A 116 24.76 -13.64 11.37
CA LYS A 116 23.41 -13.23 10.97
C LYS A 116 22.84 -14.28 10.01
N LEU A 117 21.87 -15.07 10.49
CA LEU A 117 21.21 -16.14 9.73
C LEU A 117 19.82 -15.70 9.28
N ASN A 118 19.35 -16.29 8.17
CA ASN A 118 17.96 -16.15 7.74
C ASN A 118 17.04 -17.02 8.62
N LEU A 119 15.75 -16.70 8.66
CA LEU A 119 14.76 -17.44 9.47
C LEU A 119 14.76 -18.95 9.20
N ASN A 120 14.96 -19.35 7.95
CA ASN A 120 14.96 -20.75 7.52
C ASN A 120 16.26 -21.50 7.85
N GLU A 121 17.26 -20.83 8.44
CA GLU A 121 18.56 -21.41 8.82
C GLU A 121 18.67 -21.61 10.34
N ILE A 122 17.67 -21.13 11.10
CA ILE A 122 17.59 -21.31 12.56
C ILE A 122 17.16 -22.73 12.85
N VAL A 123 17.86 -23.39 13.79
CA VAL A 123 17.52 -24.74 14.23
C VAL A 123 17.10 -24.74 15.70
N LEU A 124 16.44 -25.82 16.13
CA LEU A 124 16.08 -26.04 17.53
C LEU A 124 17.34 -26.05 18.40
N ASP A 125 17.30 -25.38 19.54
CA ASP A 125 18.40 -25.20 20.52
C ASP A 125 19.49 -24.19 20.12
N ASP A 126 19.37 -23.47 19.01
CA ASP A 126 20.27 -22.36 18.67
C ASP A 126 20.31 -21.30 19.78
N ILE A 127 21.49 -20.70 20.01
CA ILE A 127 21.64 -19.53 20.86
C ILE A 127 21.48 -18.28 20.04
N ILE A 128 20.42 -17.51 20.33
CA ILE A 128 20.11 -16.24 19.63
C ILE A 128 20.39 -15.05 20.53
N ILE A 129 20.78 -13.95 19.90
CA ILE A 129 21.04 -12.67 20.54
C ILE A 129 19.99 -11.67 20.07
N LEU A 130 19.20 -11.17 21.03
CA LEU A 130 18.13 -10.23 20.78
C LEU A 130 18.46 -8.88 21.43
N GLU A 131 18.43 -7.84 20.63
CA GLU A 131 18.76 -6.47 21.00
C GLU A 131 17.50 -5.59 20.88
N THR A 132 17.51 -4.43 21.50
CA THR A 132 16.42 -3.45 21.40
C THR A 132 16.02 -3.18 19.93
N GLY A 133 14.72 -3.27 19.64
CA GLY A 133 14.15 -3.12 18.30
C GLY A 133 14.06 -4.41 17.50
N ASN A 134 14.64 -5.53 17.95
CA ASN A 134 14.53 -6.82 17.27
C ASN A 134 13.15 -7.44 17.46
N GLN A 135 12.67 -8.10 16.40
CA GLN A 135 11.55 -9.02 16.51
C GLN A 135 12.02 -10.40 16.98
N VAL A 136 11.29 -10.98 17.90
CA VAL A 136 11.47 -12.36 18.33
C VAL A 136 10.79 -13.28 17.32
N VAL A 137 11.57 -13.98 16.52
CA VAL A 137 11.06 -14.76 15.38
C VAL A 137 10.75 -16.21 15.72
N VAL A 138 11.29 -16.71 16.82
CA VAL A 138 11.08 -18.07 17.36
C VAL A 138 10.91 -17.99 18.87
N ASP A 139 10.12 -18.88 19.46
CA ASP A 139 9.95 -18.93 20.90
C ASP A 139 11.29 -19.23 21.56
N THR A 140 11.69 -18.39 22.52
CA THR A 140 13.05 -18.36 23.06
C THR A 140 13.03 -18.27 24.55
N VAL A 141 13.81 -19.09 25.24
CA VAL A 141 14.03 -19.02 26.70
C VAL A 141 15.27 -18.18 26.98
N ILE A 142 15.14 -17.15 27.82
CA ILE A 142 16.26 -16.27 28.21
C ILE A 142 17.24 -17.04 29.03
N LYS A 143 18.50 -17.12 28.60
CA LYS A 143 19.62 -17.72 29.37
C LYS A 143 20.47 -16.66 30.06
N SER A 144 20.54 -15.44 29.52
CA SER A 144 21.29 -14.33 30.13
C SER A 144 20.70 -12.98 29.69
N GLY A 145 20.71 -12.02 30.58
CA GLY A 145 20.19 -10.68 30.35
C GLY A 145 18.74 -10.49 30.81
N GLU A 146 18.23 -9.30 30.55
CA GLU A 146 16.87 -8.88 30.88
C GLU A 146 16.36 -7.92 29.82
N ALA A 147 15.05 -7.92 29.53
CA ALA A 147 14.45 -7.04 28.54
C ALA A 147 12.99 -6.68 28.91
N GLU A 148 12.56 -5.52 28.46
CA GLU A 148 11.15 -5.17 28.32
C GLU A 148 10.67 -5.61 26.92
N VAL A 149 9.62 -6.41 26.89
CA VAL A 149 9.11 -7.07 25.69
C VAL A 149 7.68 -6.61 25.43
N ASP A 150 7.39 -6.19 24.21
CA ASP A 150 6.04 -5.90 23.73
C ASP A 150 5.43 -7.19 23.16
N GLU A 151 4.44 -7.73 23.84
CA GLU A 151 3.66 -8.90 23.43
C GLU A 151 2.27 -8.50 22.88
N SER A 152 1.99 -7.20 22.68
CA SER A 152 0.68 -6.70 22.24
C SER A 152 0.22 -7.27 20.90
N PHE A 153 1.17 -7.61 20.06
CA PHE A 153 0.91 -8.25 18.76
C PHE A 153 0.28 -9.65 18.91
N ILE A 154 0.52 -10.31 20.04
CA ILE A 154 0.14 -11.69 20.28
C ILE A 154 -1.03 -11.75 21.24
N THR A 155 -0.97 -10.96 22.31
CA THR A 155 -1.95 -10.98 23.41
C THR A 155 -3.06 -9.95 23.24
N GLY A 156 -2.83 -8.89 22.46
CA GLY A 156 -3.72 -7.73 22.34
C GLY A 156 -3.59 -6.74 23.51
N GLU A 157 -2.74 -7.00 24.49
CA GLU A 157 -2.51 -6.11 25.65
C GLU A 157 -1.33 -5.18 25.36
N SER A 158 -1.52 -3.87 25.53
CA SER A 158 -0.57 -2.82 25.13
C SER A 158 0.57 -2.60 26.14
N GLU A 159 0.55 -3.26 27.30
CA GLU A 159 1.58 -3.09 28.32
C GLU A 159 2.83 -3.94 28.02
N THR A 160 4.00 -3.33 28.11
CA THR A 160 5.28 -4.05 28.00
C THR A 160 5.52 -4.93 29.22
N ILE A 161 5.99 -6.16 28.97
CA ILE A 161 6.24 -7.16 30.01
C ILE A 161 7.75 -7.24 30.26
N TYR A 162 8.14 -7.12 31.52
CA TYR A 162 9.54 -7.31 31.93
C TYR A 162 9.86 -8.80 32.02
N LYS A 163 10.85 -9.24 31.25
CA LYS A 163 11.34 -10.64 31.19
C LYS A 163 12.79 -10.72 31.64
N LYS A 164 13.12 -11.77 32.40
CA LYS A 164 14.44 -12.04 32.95
C LYS A 164 14.90 -13.45 32.63
N THR A 165 16.12 -13.78 33.02
CA THR A 165 16.69 -15.12 32.84
C THR A 165 15.76 -16.22 33.38
N GLY A 166 15.46 -17.21 32.55
CA GLY A 166 14.53 -18.31 32.79
C GLY A 166 13.12 -18.07 32.18
N ASP A 167 12.77 -16.84 31.87
CA ASP A 167 11.46 -16.53 31.24
C ASP A 167 11.49 -16.85 29.74
N MET A 168 10.32 -17.20 29.22
CA MET A 168 10.11 -17.41 27.77
C MET A 168 9.68 -16.10 27.11
N ILE A 169 10.30 -15.78 25.98
CA ILE A 169 9.85 -14.74 25.05
C ILE A 169 9.19 -15.43 23.86
N LEU A 170 7.98 -15.02 23.56
CA LEU A 170 7.17 -15.63 22.50
C LEU A 170 7.53 -15.08 21.11
N SER A 171 7.50 -15.94 20.12
CA SER A 171 7.62 -15.51 18.72
C SER A 171 6.54 -14.48 18.37
N GLY A 172 6.90 -13.46 17.59
CA GLY A 172 6.01 -12.35 17.24
C GLY A 172 6.07 -11.16 18.19
N SER A 173 6.69 -11.27 19.37
CA SER A 173 6.96 -10.15 20.26
C SER A 173 8.15 -9.30 19.80
N PHE A 174 8.33 -8.12 20.44
CA PHE A 174 9.41 -7.19 20.12
C PHE A 174 10.17 -6.78 21.37
N ILE A 175 11.50 -6.67 21.26
CA ILE A 175 12.34 -6.15 22.35
C ILE A 175 12.24 -4.62 22.35
N VAL A 176 11.60 -4.06 23.35
CA VAL A 176 11.43 -2.60 23.53
C VAL A 176 12.67 -1.98 24.15
N SER A 177 13.23 -2.63 25.16
CA SER A 177 14.48 -2.21 25.79
C SER A 177 15.22 -3.40 26.40
N GLY A 178 16.55 -3.29 26.49
CA GLY A 178 17.42 -4.34 27.02
C GLY A 178 18.03 -5.24 25.94
N ASN A 179 18.89 -6.17 26.39
CA ASN A 179 19.58 -7.13 25.53
C ASN A 179 19.52 -8.50 26.21
N VAL A 180 19.15 -9.52 25.46
CA VAL A 180 19.07 -10.89 26.00
C VAL A 180 19.74 -11.88 25.06
N ILE A 181 20.35 -12.91 25.67
CA ILE A 181 20.83 -14.11 24.98
C ILE A 181 19.88 -15.24 25.38
N GLY A 182 19.29 -15.88 24.39
CA GLY A 182 18.31 -16.93 24.65
C GLY A 182 18.54 -18.17 23.80
N GLN A 183 17.96 -19.28 24.22
CA GLN A 183 17.97 -20.54 23.50
C GLN A 183 16.62 -20.76 22.82
N VAL A 184 16.64 -21.16 21.56
CA VAL A 184 15.46 -21.49 20.78
C VAL A 184 14.73 -22.69 21.38
N GLU A 185 13.47 -22.50 21.78
CA GLU A 185 12.65 -23.51 22.42
C GLU A 185 11.66 -24.19 21.47
N HIS A 186 11.03 -23.41 20.55
CA HIS A 186 10.13 -23.91 19.53
C HIS A 186 10.53 -23.37 18.16
N ILE A 187 10.15 -24.11 17.10
CA ILE A 187 10.41 -23.78 15.69
C ILE A 187 9.19 -24.09 14.81
N GLY A 188 9.07 -23.41 13.68
CA GLY A 188 8.03 -23.67 12.67
C GLY A 188 6.61 -23.62 13.24
N ASN A 189 5.83 -24.68 13.06
CA ASN A 189 4.44 -24.75 13.52
C ASN A 189 4.27 -24.79 15.05
N ASP A 190 5.34 -25.12 15.78
CA ASP A 190 5.32 -25.18 17.25
C ASP A 190 5.51 -23.82 17.89
N ASN A 191 5.95 -22.80 17.14
CA ASN A 191 6.00 -21.42 17.60
C ASN A 191 4.62 -20.91 18.00
N TYR A 192 4.57 -20.07 19.01
CA TYR A 192 3.33 -19.52 19.55
C TYR A 192 2.53 -18.74 18.47
N THR A 193 3.19 -17.91 17.68
CA THR A 193 2.56 -17.19 16.55
C THR A 193 1.95 -18.13 15.52
N SER A 194 2.62 -19.24 15.20
CA SER A 194 2.11 -20.20 14.22
C SER A 194 0.84 -20.89 14.70
N LYS A 195 0.74 -21.16 16.01
CA LYS A 195 -0.47 -21.72 16.63
C LYS A 195 -1.64 -20.75 16.57
N ILE A 196 -1.41 -19.45 16.85
CA ILE A 196 -2.46 -18.40 16.75
C ILE A 196 -2.91 -18.18 15.32
N VAL A 197 -1.98 -18.12 14.35
CA VAL A 197 -2.32 -17.91 12.93
C VAL A 197 -3.17 -19.06 12.36
N ASN A 198 -2.98 -20.28 12.84
CA ASN A 198 -3.82 -21.42 12.47
C ASN A 198 -5.23 -21.32 13.07
N ASP A 199 -5.40 -20.69 14.24
CA ASP A 199 -6.68 -20.56 14.94
C ASP A 199 -7.43 -19.25 14.63
N THR A 200 -6.75 -18.21 14.18
CA THR A 200 -7.37 -16.88 13.96
C THR A 200 -6.99 -16.29 12.61
N LYS A 201 -7.97 -16.21 11.70
CA LYS A 201 -7.90 -15.46 10.42
C LYS A 201 -7.98 -13.92 10.64
N TYR A 202 -7.27 -13.36 11.60
CA TYR A 202 -7.29 -11.91 11.87
C TYR A 202 -6.02 -11.19 11.39
N ILE A 203 -5.83 -11.15 10.08
CA ILE A 203 -5.11 -10.04 9.45
C ILE A 203 -6.20 -9.18 8.81
N LYS A 204 -6.31 -7.89 9.20
CA LYS A 204 -7.19 -6.92 8.54
C LYS A 204 -6.75 -6.87 7.07
N ALA A 205 -7.43 -7.62 6.22
CA ALA A 205 -7.15 -7.62 4.80
C ALA A 205 -7.41 -6.20 4.28
N VAL A 206 -6.40 -5.57 3.69
CA VAL A 206 -6.56 -4.26 3.06
C VAL A 206 -7.65 -4.38 2.00
N SER A 207 -8.76 -3.68 2.20
CA SER A 207 -9.88 -3.72 1.27
C SER A 207 -9.62 -2.78 0.10
N SER A 208 -9.28 -3.32 -1.07
CA SER A 208 -9.21 -2.54 -2.30
C SER A 208 -10.63 -2.13 -2.75
N GLU A 209 -10.89 -0.82 -2.85
CA GLU A 209 -12.15 -0.31 -3.41
C GLU A 209 -12.33 -0.76 -4.86
N ILE A 210 -11.25 -0.75 -5.64
CA ILE A 210 -11.26 -1.19 -7.05
C ILE A 210 -11.63 -2.67 -7.14
N MET A 211 -10.95 -3.54 -6.37
CA MET A 211 -11.23 -4.98 -6.40
C MET A 211 -12.64 -5.31 -5.90
N ASN A 212 -13.10 -4.64 -4.86
CA ASN A 212 -14.46 -4.80 -4.36
C ASN A 212 -15.50 -4.36 -5.41
N ALA A 213 -15.27 -3.24 -6.09
CA ALA A 213 -16.12 -2.77 -7.18
C ALA A 213 -16.12 -3.75 -8.37
N LEU A 214 -14.94 -4.25 -8.76
CA LEU A 214 -14.80 -5.24 -9.84
C LEU A 214 -15.51 -6.55 -9.48
N ASN A 215 -15.29 -7.07 -8.27
CA ASN A 215 -15.94 -8.29 -7.80
C ASN A 215 -17.46 -8.14 -7.76
N LYS A 216 -17.96 -6.97 -7.37
CA LYS A 216 -19.41 -6.68 -7.40
C LYS A 216 -19.96 -6.68 -8.82
N ILE A 217 -19.25 -6.07 -9.79
CA ILE A 217 -19.62 -6.08 -11.20
C ILE A 217 -19.64 -7.52 -11.73
N VAL A 218 -18.56 -8.26 -11.49
CA VAL A 218 -18.40 -9.66 -11.91
C VAL A 218 -19.53 -10.55 -11.35
N SER A 219 -19.78 -10.46 -10.04
CA SER A 219 -20.83 -11.24 -9.37
C SER A 219 -22.23 -10.91 -9.92
N THR A 220 -22.53 -9.61 -10.10
CA THR A 220 -23.83 -9.18 -10.64
C THR A 220 -24.05 -9.70 -12.05
N ILE A 221 -23.05 -9.58 -12.93
CA ILE A 221 -23.13 -10.06 -14.32
C ILE A 221 -23.26 -11.58 -14.36
N SER A 222 -22.46 -12.30 -13.57
CA SER A 222 -22.47 -13.76 -13.51
C SER A 222 -23.84 -14.30 -13.08
N MET A 223 -24.51 -13.62 -12.15
CA MET A 223 -25.86 -13.97 -11.73
C MET A 223 -26.90 -13.76 -12.84
N LEU A 224 -26.71 -12.72 -13.67
CA LEU A 224 -27.62 -12.36 -14.75
C LEU A 224 -27.43 -13.19 -16.03
N ILE A 225 -26.20 -13.65 -16.32
CA ILE A 225 -25.85 -14.33 -17.57
C ILE A 225 -26.70 -15.60 -17.79
N VAL A 226 -26.85 -16.44 -16.78
CA VAL A 226 -27.53 -17.76 -16.93
C VAL A 226 -28.99 -17.58 -17.26
N PRO A 227 -29.80 -16.82 -16.49
CA PRO A 227 -31.22 -16.66 -16.84
C PRO A 227 -31.41 -15.95 -18.19
N ILE A 228 -30.60 -14.94 -18.49
CA ILE A 228 -30.66 -14.24 -19.79
C ILE A 228 -30.28 -15.18 -20.93
N ALA A 229 -29.27 -16.04 -20.77
CA ALA A 229 -28.87 -17.01 -21.78
C ALA A 229 -30.05 -17.95 -22.17
N ILE A 230 -30.73 -18.53 -21.17
CA ILE A 230 -31.84 -19.45 -21.38
C ILE A 230 -33.00 -18.73 -22.05
N LEU A 231 -33.43 -17.59 -21.52
CA LEU A 231 -34.56 -16.83 -22.04
C LEU A 231 -34.30 -16.31 -23.46
N LEU A 232 -33.10 -15.76 -23.71
CA LEU A 232 -32.74 -15.25 -25.01
C LEU A 232 -32.60 -16.36 -26.06
N PHE A 233 -31.94 -17.48 -25.69
CA PHE A 233 -31.82 -18.62 -26.57
C PHE A 233 -33.22 -19.18 -26.98
N TYR A 234 -34.09 -19.39 -26.01
CA TYR A 234 -35.48 -19.83 -26.26
C TYR A 234 -36.18 -18.82 -27.19
N ARG A 235 -36.05 -17.52 -26.92
CA ARG A 235 -36.62 -16.45 -27.75
C ARG A 235 -36.09 -16.49 -29.18
N GLN A 236 -34.78 -16.58 -29.38
CA GLN A 236 -34.16 -16.62 -30.68
C GLN A 236 -34.50 -17.89 -31.49
N LEU A 237 -34.75 -19.02 -30.81
CA LEU A 237 -35.13 -20.27 -31.44
C LEU A 237 -36.52 -20.21 -32.07
N TYR A 238 -37.48 -19.48 -31.46
CA TYR A 238 -38.84 -19.36 -31.88
C TYR A 238 -39.14 -18.18 -32.77
N LEU A 239 -38.10 -17.55 -33.38
CA LEU A 239 -38.30 -16.54 -34.42
C LEU A 239 -38.64 -17.22 -35.78
N GLU A 240 -39.51 -16.57 -36.56
CA GLU A 240 -39.78 -16.96 -37.95
C GLU A 240 -38.43 -16.95 -38.70
N ASP A 241 -38.17 -17.96 -39.53
CA ASP A 241 -36.90 -18.17 -40.28
C ASP A 241 -35.66 -18.48 -39.44
N SER A 242 -35.75 -18.73 -38.15
CA SER A 242 -34.64 -19.10 -37.31
C SER A 242 -34.31 -20.60 -37.37
N ASN A 243 -33.00 -20.91 -37.41
CA ASN A 243 -32.50 -22.26 -37.18
C ASN A 243 -31.66 -22.29 -35.90
N ILE A 244 -31.36 -23.47 -35.39
CA ILE A 244 -30.57 -23.67 -34.15
C ILE A 244 -29.23 -22.92 -34.25
N THR A 245 -28.59 -22.94 -35.41
CA THR A 245 -27.31 -22.26 -35.60
C THR A 245 -27.43 -20.76 -35.36
N ASN A 246 -28.42 -20.08 -35.93
CA ASN A 246 -28.64 -18.65 -35.73
C ASN A 246 -29.02 -18.33 -34.29
N ALA A 247 -29.88 -19.16 -33.65
CA ALA A 247 -30.24 -18.95 -32.25
C ALA A 247 -29.04 -19.05 -31.32
N VAL A 248 -28.15 -20.03 -31.51
CA VAL A 248 -26.91 -20.17 -30.75
C VAL A 248 -25.98 -18.98 -30.98
N VAL A 249 -25.69 -18.64 -32.24
CA VAL A 249 -24.76 -17.54 -32.61
C VAL A 249 -25.23 -16.21 -32.02
N ASN A 250 -26.51 -15.88 -32.13
CA ASN A 250 -27.10 -14.65 -31.62
C ASN A 250 -27.08 -14.59 -30.09
N THR A 251 -27.37 -15.69 -29.42
CA THR A 251 -27.29 -15.78 -27.95
C THR A 251 -25.86 -15.64 -27.48
N VAL A 252 -24.92 -16.34 -28.10
CA VAL A 252 -23.50 -16.25 -27.78
C VAL A 252 -22.97 -14.82 -27.99
N ALA A 253 -23.37 -14.13 -29.06
CA ALA A 253 -22.98 -12.75 -29.29
C ALA A 253 -23.44 -11.81 -28.16
N ALA A 254 -24.67 -11.98 -27.68
CA ALA A 254 -25.18 -11.21 -26.55
C ALA A 254 -24.39 -11.46 -25.27
N LEU A 255 -24.14 -12.73 -24.94
CA LEU A 255 -23.45 -13.12 -23.71
C LEU A 255 -21.97 -12.71 -23.68
N ILE A 256 -21.23 -12.85 -24.78
CA ILE A 256 -19.85 -12.34 -24.91
C ILE A 256 -19.82 -10.81 -24.75
N GLY A 257 -20.85 -10.11 -25.22
CA GLY A 257 -21.00 -8.68 -25.02
C GLY A 257 -21.10 -8.29 -23.54
N MET A 258 -21.78 -9.09 -22.73
CA MET A 258 -22.00 -8.82 -21.29
C MET A 258 -20.74 -9.04 -20.45
N ILE A 259 -19.82 -9.90 -20.85
CA ILE A 259 -18.62 -10.24 -20.08
C ILE A 259 -17.57 -9.13 -20.23
N PRO A 260 -17.13 -8.48 -19.13
CA PRO A 260 -16.06 -7.48 -19.15
C PRO A 260 -14.68 -8.17 -19.20
N GLU A 261 -14.41 -8.90 -20.28
CA GLU A 261 -13.15 -9.57 -20.52
C GLU A 261 -11.97 -8.60 -20.38
N GLY A 262 -10.92 -8.95 -19.80
CA GLY A 262 -9.72 -8.12 -19.69
C GLY A 262 -9.76 -6.97 -18.68
N LEU A 263 -10.90 -6.62 -18.06
CA LEU A 263 -10.92 -5.57 -17.04
C LEU A 263 -10.15 -5.99 -15.78
N VAL A 264 -10.38 -7.20 -15.29
CA VAL A 264 -9.66 -7.77 -14.13
C VAL A 264 -8.19 -7.97 -14.48
N LEU A 265 -7.90 -8.53 -15.66
CA LEU A 265 -6.54 -8.68 -16.17
C LEU A 265 -5.79 -7.36 -16.22
N LEU A 266 -6.40 -6.33 -16.83
CA LEU A 266 -5.76 -5.02 -16.97
C LEU A 266 -5.47 -4.40 -15.61
N THR A 267 -6.41 -4.50 -14.66
CA THR A 267 -6.22 -3.99 -13.29
C THR A 267 -5.04 -4.67 -12.62
N SER A 268 -4.98 -5.99 -12.62
CA SER A 268 -3.87 -6.77 -12.07
C SER A 268 -2.54 -6.42 -12.75
N THR A 269 -2.56 -6.25 -14.08
CA THR A 269 -1.39 -5.86 -14.88
C THR A 269 -0.85 -4.50 -14.47
N VAL A 270 -1.72 -3.49 -14.37
CA VAL A 270 -1.33 -2.11 -14.03
C VAL A 270 -0.75 -2.07 -12.62
N LEU A 271 -1.38 -2.76 -11.65
CA LEU A 271 -0.87 -2.88 -10.28
C LEU A 271 0.51 -3.57 -10.25
N ALA A 272 0.67 -4.68 -10.95
CA ALA A 272 1.94 -5.41 -11.03
C ALA A 272 3.07 -4.56 -11.63
N VAL A 273 2.79 -3.81 -12.70
CA VAL A 273 3.77 -2.88 -13.29
C VAL A 273 4.13 -1.76 -12.33
N SER A 274 3.17 -1.25 -11.55
CA SER A 274 3.43 -0.23 -10.53
C SER A 274 4.37 -0.75 -9.44
N VAL A 275 4.16 -1.98 -8.96
CA VAL A 275 5.08 -2.62 -8.00
C VAL A 275 6.49 -2.75 -8.57
N ILE A 276 6.64 -3.20 -9.82
CA ILE A 276 7.94 -3.31 -10.47
C ILE A 276 8.63 -1.94 -10.58
N LYS A 277 7.89 -0.87 -10.89
CA LYS A 277 8.43 0.48 -10.94
C LYS A 277 8.87 0.99 -9.57
N LEU A 278 8.06 0.77 -8.54
CA LEU A 278 8.39 1.15 -7.16
C LEU A 278 9.58 0.37 -6.63
N SER A 279 9.65 -0.93 -6.92
CA SER A 279 10.79 -1.78 -6.60
C SER A 279 12.11 -1.26 -7.18
N ARG A 280 12.10 -0.79 -8.43
CA ARG A 280 13.29 -0.17 -9.06
C ARG A 280 13.73 1.14 -8.40
N ARG A 281 12.89 1.72 -7.54
CA ARG A 281 13.16 2.92 -6.73
C ARG A 281 13.40 2.58 -5.26
N ASN A 282 13.82 1.35 -4.98
CA ASN A 282 14.11 0.87 -3.63
C ASN A 282 12.89 0.96 -2.68
N VAL A 283 11.68 0.81 -3.20
CA VAL A 283 10.46 0.72 -2.40
C VAL A 283 9.95 -0.71 -2.43
N LEU A 284 9.95 -1.35 -1.27
CA LEU A 284 9.34 -2.67 -1.09
C LEU A 284 7.84 -2.48 -0.84
N VAL A 285 7.03 -3.21 -1.60
CA VAL A 285 5.57 -3.22 -1.49
C VAL A 285 5.15 -4.59 -0.93
N HIS A 286 4.65 -4.64 0.30
CA HIS A 286 4.13 -5.86 0.91
C HIS A 286 2.70 -6.17 0.44
N ASP A 287 1.89 -5.13 0.22
CA ASP A 287 0.52 -5.25 -0.25
C ASP A 287 0.31 -4.43 -1.53
N LEU A 288 -0.18 -5.09 -2.60
CA LEU A 288 -0.46 -4.46 -3.89
C LEU A 288 -1.51 -3.34 -3.80
N TYR A 289 -2.45 -3.47 -2.86
CA TYR A 289 -3.59 -2.56 -2.75
C TYR A 289 -3.25 -1.27 -2.00
N CYS A 290 -2.12 -1.23 -1.28
CA CYS A 290 -1.67 0.01 -0.64
C CYS A 290 -1.38 1.13 -1.66
N ILE A 291 -1.01 0.77 -2.90
CA ILE A 291 -0.80 1.72 -4.00
C ILE A 291 -2.10 2.48 -4.32
N GLU A 292 -3.24 1.79 -4.25
CA GLU A 292 -4.56 2.40 -4.42
C GLU A 292 -4.85 3.39 -3.30
N THR A 293 -4.67 2.94 -2.06
CA THR A 293 -4.95 3.76 -0.88
C THR A 293 -4.08 5.01 -0.85
N LEU A 294 -2.78 4.85 -1.12
CA LEU A 294 -1.84 5.97 -1.12
C LEU A 294 -2.18 7.06 -2.15
N ALA A 295 -2.73 6.69 -3.29
CA ALA A 295 -3.18 7.66 -4.30
C ALA A 295 -4.33 8.56 -3.82
N ARG A 296 -5.10 8.09 -2.83
CA ARG A 296 -6.26 8.76 -2.23
C ARG A 296 -5.94 9.47 -0.94
N VAL A 297 -4.76 9.25 -0.37
CA VAL A 297 -4.31 9.88 0.88
C VAL A 297 -4.46 11.40 0.78
N ASP A 298 -5.15 11.97 1.76
CA ASP A 298 -5.32 13.41 1.93
C ASP A 298 -4.73 13.93 3.26
N VAL A 299 -4.37 13.01 4.18
CA VAL A 299 -3.62 13.32 5.40
C VAL A 299 -2.42 12.38 5.53
N VAL A 300 -1.24 12.95 5.74
CA VAL A 300 -0.02 12.19 6.05
C VAL A 300 0.41 12.50 7.48
N CYS A 301 0.41 11.48 8.33
CA CYS A 301 0.94 11.52 9.67
C CYS A 301 2.42 11.11 9.64
N LEU A 302 3.31 12.01 9.99
CA LEU A 302 4.75 11.79 9.98
C LEU A 302 5.26 11.64 11.42
N ASP A 303 5.95 10.54 11.72
CA ASP A 303 6.79 10.52 12.90
C ASP A 303 7.98 11.46 12.68
N LYS A 304 8.48 12.07 13.74
CA LYS A 304 9.63 12.99 13.69
C LYS A 304 10.91 12.24 13.37
N THR A 305 11.21 11.22 14.20
CA THR A 305 12.49 10.51 14.24
C THR A 305 12.59 9.54 13.05
N GLY A 306 13.76 9.46 12.43
CA GLY A 306 13.97 8.55 11.29
C GLY A 306 13.21 8.91 10.01
N THR A 307 12.16 9.76 10.06
CA THR A 307 11.36 10.21 8.91
C THR A 307 11.75 11.62 8.46
N ILE A 308 11.45 12.64 9.25
CA ILE A 308 11.84 14.04 8.95
C ILE A 308 13.32 14.25 9.27
N THR A 309 13.81 13.60 10.33
CA THR A 309 15.20 13.60 10.74
C THR A 309 15.90 12.30 10.31
N GLU A 310 17.24 12.31 10.27
CA GLU A 310 18.04 11.14 9.92
C GLU A 310 18.06 10.06 11.04
N GLY A 311 17.42 10.32 12.20
CA GLY A 311 17.49 9.45 13.38
C GLY A 311 18.82 9.57 14.13
N CYS A 312 19.70 10.47 13.70
CA CYS A 312 20.96 10.81 14.37
C CYS A 312 20.92 12.24 14.89
N MET A 313 21.79 12.52 15.84
CA MET A 313 21.97 13.84 16.41
C MET A 313 23.30 14.45 15.96
N GLU A 314 23.41 15.77 16.02
CA GLU A 314 24.66 16.50 15.83
C GLU A 314 24.92 17.41 17.03
N VAL A 315 26.17 17.51 17.43
CA VAL A 315 26.61 18.48 18.43
C VAL A 315 26.71 19.84 17.76
N VAL A 316 26.00 20.83 18.29
CA VAL A 316 25.96 22.19 17.74
C VAL A 316 26.98 23.09 18.43
N GLU A 317 27.00 23.03 19.77
CA GLU A 317 27.83 23.95 20.57
C GLU A 317 28.14 23.35 21.95
N GLU A 318 29.30 23.69 22.47
CA GLU A 318 29.70 23.38 23.82
C GLU A 318 29.71 24.70 24.65
N LYS A 319 29.01 24.69 25.79
CA LYS A 319 28.96 25.80 26.74
C LYS A 319 29.79 25.45 27.99
N LYS A 320 30.99 25.98 28.11
CA LYS A 320 31.89 25.71 29.24
C LYS A 320 31.46 26.49 30.48
N GLU A 321 31.48 25.83 31.65
CA GLU A 321 31.25 26.41 32.97
C GLU A 321 32.52 26.24 33.84
N SER A 322 33.54 25.53 33.35
CA SER A 322 34.81 25.23 34.00
C SER A 322 35.97 25.31 33.00
N ASN A 323 37.18 25.52 33.48
CA ASN A 323 38.40 25.49 32.66
C ASN A 323 38.86 24.09 32.26
N LYS A 324 38.22 23.01 32.73
CA LYS A 324 38.55 21.64 32.38
C LYS A 324 38.16 21.32 30.92
N ASN A 325 38.94 20.46 30.30
CA ASN A 325 38.64 20.01 28.94
C ASN A 325 37.48 19.00 28.99
N ILE A 326 36.27 19.48 28.67
CA ILE A 326 35.03 18.64 28.66
C ILE A 326 35.14 17.61 27.57
N GLY A 327 35.77 17.91 26.44
CA GLY A 327 35.88 16.99 25.29
C GLY A 327 36.65 15.72 25.64
N SER A 328 37.75 15.81 26.40
CA SER A 328 38.52 14.61 26.83
C SER A 328 37.74 13.73 27.80
N ILE A 329 36.91 14.34 28.65
CA ILE A 329 36.02 13.60 29.58
C ILE A 329 34.95 12.87 28.83
N ILE A 330 34.26 13.53 27.90
CA ILE A 330 33.21 12.92 27.08
C ILE A 330 33.79 11.80 26.21
N ALA A 331 34.92 12.04 25.55
CA ALA A 331 35.60 11.01 24.75
C ALA A 331 35.93 9.75 25.58
N LYS A 332 36.41 9.94 26.82
CA LYS A 332 36.72 8.83 27.75
C LYS A 332 35.47 8.06 28.16
N ILE A 333 34.36 8.77 28.48
CA ILE A 333 33.07 8.15 28.83
C ILE A 333 32.54 7.34 27.66
N CYS A 334 32.50 7.93 26.46
CA CYS A 334 32.00 7.28 25.24
C CYS A 334 32.82 6.04 24.86
N THR A 335 34.15 6.10 25.01
CA THR A 335 35.05 4.95 24.76
C THR A 335 34.84 3.83 25.78
N ALA A 336 34.71 4.19 27.05
CA ALA A 336 34.56 3.21 28.12
C ALA A 336 33.22 2.46 28.13
N LEU A 337 32.14 3.18 27.76
CA LEU A 337 30.80 2.61 27.78
C LEU A 337 30.41 1.94 26.45
N ASN A 338 31.02 2.36 25.34
CA ASN A 338 30.74 1.90 23.97
C ASN A 338 29.23 1.81 23.67
N GLU A 339 28.45 2.79 24.16
CA GLU A 339 27.01 2.87 23.90
C GLU A 339 26.74 3.25 22.45
N GLU A 340 25.72 2.65 21.84
CA GLU A 340 25.37 2.86 20.43
C GLU A 340 24.12 3.75 20.24
N ASN A 341 23.62 4.39 21.31
CA ASN A 341 22.48 5.30 21.17
C ASN A 341 22.83 6.57 20.37
N PRO A 342 21.84 7.24 19.71
CA PRO A 342 22.09 8.40 18.85
C PRO A 342 22.87 9.53 19.52
N THR A 343 22.66 9.77 20.81
CA THR A 343 23.36 10.79 21.59
C THR A 343 24.85 10.43 21.77
N ALA A 344 25.11 9.18 22.14
CA ALA A 344 26.49 8.70 22.34
C ALA A 344 27.28 8.70 21.01
N LYS A 345 26.62 8.30 19.89
CA LYS A 345 27.23 8.35 18.56
C LYS A 345 27.61 9.77 18.17
N ALA A 346 26.71 10.75 18.33
CA ALA A 346 26.98 12.15 18.04
C ALA A 346 28.12 12.74 18.88
N LEU A 347 28.17 12.39 20.17
CA LEU A 347 29.25 12.82 21.06
C LEU A 347 30.58 12.15 20.67
N LYS A 348 30.59 10.86 20.37
CA LYS A 348 31.78 10.12 19.93
C LYS A 348 32.32 10.62 18.61
N GLU A 349 31.44 11.00 17.68
CA GLU A 349 31.82 11.58 16.37
C GLU A 349 32.38 12.99 16.49
N TYR A 350 31.87 13.80 17.42
CA TYR A 350 32.32 15.18 17.59
C TYR A 350 33.61 15.30 18.42
N TYR A 351 33.77 14.47 19.50
CA TYR A 351 34.88 14.54 20.42
C TYR A 351 35.94 13.48 20.10
N HIS A 352 36.95 13.87 19.30
CA HIS A 352 38.12 13.06 18.94
C HIS A 352 39.39 13.40 19.76
N SER A 353 39.23 14.14 20.87
CA SER A 353 40.34 14.64 21.66
C SER A 353 41.11 13.54 22.42
N GLU A 354 42.32 13.87 22.85
CA GLU A 354 43.09 13.01 23.74
C GLU A 354 42.27 12.59 24.96
N LEU A 355 42.33 11.31 25.28
CA LEU A 355 41.57 10.74 26.39
C LEU A 355 42.11 11.27 27.73
N LEU A 356 41.20 11.47 28.68
CA LEU A 356 41.57 11.81 30.04
C LEU A 356 42.53 10.73 30.61
N ASP A 357 43.67 11.13 31.12
CA ASP A 357 44.68 10.23 31.72
C ASP A 357 44.35 9.90 33.19
N GLU A 358 43.27 9.16 33.38
CA GLU A 358 42.80 8.65 34.65
C GLU A 358 42.34 7.20 34.49
N GLU A 359 42.63 6.31 35.47
CA GLU A 359 42.25 4.94 35.42
C GLU A 359 40.75 4.77 35.80
N ILE A 360 40.02 3.97 34.99
CA ILE A 360 38.59 3.71 35.21
C ILE A 360 38.44 2.54 36.19
N ILE A 361 37.74 2.80 37.30
CA ILE A 361 37.41 1.77 38.32
C ILE A 361 36.08 1.12 38.03
N LYS A 362 35.08 1.91 37.57
CA LYS A 362 33.71 1.40 37.34
C LYS A 362 32.99 2.20 36.25
N ASN A 363 32.24 1.49 35.42
CA ASN A 363 31.33 2.05 34.44
C ASN A 363 29.94 2.25 35.02
N ILE A 364 29.26 3.37 34.64
CA ILE A 364 27.88 3.69 34.94
C ILE A 364 27.16 3.76 33.61
N SER A 365 26.62 2.63 33.12
CA SER A 365 25.88 2.58 31.86
C SER A 365 24.59 3.43 31.91
N PHE A 366 24.11 3.91 30.79
CA PHE A 366 22.86 4.65 30.70
C PHE A 366 21.67 3.83 31.17
N SER A 367 20.73 4.47 31.82
CA SER A 367 19.45 3.86 32.23
C SER A 367 18.32 4.88 31.98
N SER A 368 17.22 4.45 31.40
CA SER A 368 16.03 5.26 31.20
C SER A 368 15.45 5.84 32.49
N LYS A 369 15.67 5.16 33.63
CA LYS A 369 15.28 5.62 34.96
C LYS A 369 16.23 6.70 35.49
N ARG A 370 17.55 6.55 35.28
CA ARG A 370 18.57 7.51 35.76
C ARG A 370 18.79 8.68 34.82
N LYS A 371 18.59 8.52 33.51
CA LYS A 371 18.79 9.53 32.47
C LYS A 371 20.21 10.09 32.37
N TYR A 372 21.21 9.39 32.91
CA TYR A 372 22.63 9.74 32.77
C TYR A 372 23.51 8.47 32.70
N SER A 373 24.69 8.64 32.14
CA SER A 373 25.79 7.67 32.11
C SER A 373 27.09 8.31 32.57
N GLY A 374 28.12 7.51 32.84
CA GLY A 374 29.42 8.03 33.32
C GLY A 374 30.43 6.97 33.67
N ILE A 375 31.55 7.43 34.24
CA ILE A 375 32.67 6.62 34.70
C ILE A 375 33.12 7.06 36.11
N VAL A 376 33.54 6.08 36.90
CA VAL A 376 34.21 6.32 38.17
C VAL A 376 35.68 6.09 37.91
N THR A 377 36.51 7.10 38.14
CA THR A 377 37.97 7.02 38.04
C THR A 377 38.63 6.94 39.44
N ASN A 378 39.93 6.77 39.44
CA ASN A 378 40.72 6.80 40.67
C ASN A 378 40.75 8.19 41.34
N LYS A 379 40.33 9.27 40.69
CA LYS A 379 40.30 10.63 41.22
C LYS A 379 38.89 11.16 41.45
N LYS A 380 38.01 11.04 40.47
CA LYS A 380 36.66 11.61 40.50
C LYS A 380 35.67 10.73 39.75
N THR A 381 34.39 11.00 39.93
CA THR A 381 33.31 10.46 39.11
C THR A 381 32.88 11.48 38.08
N TYR A 382 32.87 11.09 36.79
CA TYR A 382 32.41 11.92 35.71
C TYR A 382 31.10 11.37 35.12
N VAL A 383 30.11 12.24 35.01
CA VAL A 383 28.78 11.85 34.51
C VAL A 383 28.32 12.84 33.43
N MET A 384 27.58 12.30 32.45
CA MET A 384 26.91 13.09 31.43
C MET A 384 25.46 12.63 31.27
N GLY A 385 24.52 13.56 31.10
CA GLY A 385 23.10 13.23 30.94
C GLY A 385 22.15 14.40 31.14
N ALA A 386 20.92 14.10 31.42
CA ALA A 386 19.87 15.11 31.61
C ALA A 386 20.14 15.95 32.86
N PRO A 387 20.15 17.30 32.74
CA PRO A 387 20.48 18.19 33.84
C PRO A 387 19.63 17.96 35.08
N GLU A 388 18.35 17.69 34.93
CA GLU A 388 17.36 17.51 36.02
C GLU A 388 17.74 16.33 36.92
N PHE A 389 18.27 15.26 36.32
CA PHE A 389 18.61 14.02 37.04
C PHE A 389 19.99 14.07 37.70
N ILE A 390 20.90 14.86 37.15
CA ILE A 390 22.26 15.00 37.71
C ILE A 390 22.29 16.09 38.81
N LEU A 391 21.69 17.28 38.51
CA LEU A 391 21.82 18.45 39.38
C LEU A 391 20.86 18.46 40.56
N LYS A 392 19.69 17.82 40.40
CA LYS A 392 18.64 17.76 41.45
C LYS A 392 18.34 19.16 42.02
N GLU A 393 18.56 19.38 43.32
CA GLU A 393 18.31 20.68 43.97
C GLU A 393 19.22 21.82 43.46
N LYS A 394 20.39 21.50 42.91
CA LYS A 394 21.31 22.51 42.37
C LYS A 394 20.87 23.05 40.99
N ILE A 395 19.81 22.53 40.40
CA ILE A 395 19.33 22.93 39.06
C ILE A 395 18.92 24.39 39.00
N ASP A 396 18.40 24.93 40.11
CA ASP A 396 17.91 26.34 40.17
C ASP A 396 18.97 27.37 39.82
N LYS A 397 20.22 27.07 40.15
CA LYS A 397 21.36 27.92 39.76
C LYS A 397 21.56 28.04 38.26
N TYR A 398 21.20 27.02 37.52
CA TYR A 398 21.39 26.92 36.06
C TYR A 398 20.07 26.95 35.29
N ARG A 399 18.93 27.01 35.97
CA ARG A 399 17.56 26.90 35.38
C ARG A 399 17.39 27.86 34.20
N ASN A 400 17.67 29.13 34.36
CA ASN A 400 17.50 30.12 33.29
C ASN A 400 18.34 29.82 32.05
N LYS A 401 19.55 29.25 32.22
CA LYS A 401 20.44 28.86 31.10
C LYS A 401 19.87 27.59 30.44
N ILE A 402 19.50 26.59 31.23
CA ILE A 402 18.93 25.32 30.73
C ILE A 402 17.63 25.60 29.98
N ASP A 403 16.70 26.36 30.55
CA ASP A 403 15.41 26.71 29.92
C ASP A 403 15.59 27.49 28.60
N LYS A 404 16.63 28.31 28.52
CA LYS A 404 16.97 28.98 27.26
C LYS A 404 17.47 28.01 26.21
N TYR A 405 18.33 27.06 26.58
CA TYR A 405 18.91 26.10 25.65
C TYR A 405 17.91 25.01 25.25
N THR A 406 17.08 24.50 26.15
CA THR A 406 16.10 23.46 25.90
C THR A 406 14.97 23.89 24.97
N LYS A 407 14.81 25.19 24.68
CA LYS A 407 13.88 25.68 23.66
C LYS A 407 14.22 25.20 22.26
N GLU A 408 15.52 25.04 21.96
CA GLU A 408 16.00 24.74 20.61
C GLU A 408 16.86 23.47 20.53
N TYR A 409 17.48 23.07 21.65
CA TYR A 409 18.47 22.00 21.70
C TYR A 409 18.13 20.97 22.76
N ARG A 410 18.61 19.77 22.55
CA ARG A 410 18.74 18.78 23.64
C ARG A 410 20.00 19.12 24.43
N VAL A 411 19.87 19.31 25.72
CA VAL A 411 20.94 19.72 26.60
C VAL A 411 21.49 18.51 27.36
N ILE A 412 22.76 18.22 27.20
CA ILE A 412 23.49 17.25 28.00
C ILE A 412 24.37 18.02 28.99
N CYS A 413 24.17 17.79 30.26
CA CYS A 413 25.01 18.33 31.32
C CYS A 413 26.18 17.39 31.57
N VAL A 414 27.39 17.91 31.61
CA VAL A 414 28.62 17.19 31.97
C VAL A 414 29.11 17.68 33.33
N CYS A 415 29.24 16.74 34.25
CA CYS A 415 29.56 17.03 35.65
C CYS A 415 30.66 16.13 36.18
N GLU A 416 31.35 16.64 37.21
CA GLU A 416 32.20 15.85 38.12
C GLU A 416 31.55 15.74 39.48
N ALA A 417 31.77 14.63 40.16
CA ALA A 417 31.31 14.37 41.54
C ALA A 417 32.38 13.63 42.32
N ASP A 418 32.29 13.67 43.64
CA ASP A 418 33.27 13.00 44.51
C ASP A 418 33.10 11.47 44.48
N ASN A 419 31.90 10.96 44.27
CA ASN A 419 31.64 9.52 44.25
C ASN A 419 30.47 9.14 43.33
N ALA A 420 30.22 7.84 43.18
CA ALA A 420 29.15 7.28 42.36
C ALA A 420 27.72 7.64 42.81
N LYS A 421 27.54 8.13 44.05
CA LYS A 421 26.24 8.60 44.57
C LYS A 421 25.95 10.05 44.15
N LEU A 422 26.85 10.68 43.41
CA LEU A 422 26.81 12.07 42.95
C LEU A 422 26.79 13.08 44.11
N GLU A 423 27.67 12.88 45.10
CA GLU A 423 27.90 13.86 46.12
C GLU A 423 28.81 14.99 45.60
N ASN A 424 28.57 16.21 46.03
CA ASN A 424 29.32 17.42 45.62
C ASN A 424 29.43 17.61 44.10
N VAL A 425 28.31 17.50 43.37
CA VAL A 425 28.30 17.68 41.91
C VAL A 425 28.73 19.11 41.50
N HIS A 426 29.72 19.19 40.60
CA HIS A 426 30.18 20.40 39.96
C HIS A 426 29.93 20.33 38.45
N VAL A 427 29.27 21.34 37.89
CA VAL A 427 29.02 21.46 36.44
C VAL A 427 30.28 21.86 35.73
N LEU A 428 30.70 21.05 34.75
CA LEU A 428 31.82 21.34 33.89
C LEU A 428 31.37 22.13 32.63
N GLY A 429 30.17 21.82 32.14
CA GLY A 429 29.54 22.50 31.04
C GLY A 429 28.30 21.77 30.49
N PHE A 430 27.79 22.33 29.42
CA PHE A 430 26.63 21.83 28.70
C PHE A 430 26.98 21.57 27.23
N VAL A 431 26.54 20.44 26.71
CA VAL A 431 26.65 20.12 25.28
C VAL A 431 25.27 20.26 24.68
N LEU A 432 25.15 21.06 23.63
CA LEU A 432 23.90 21.30 22.94
C LEU A 432 23.85 20.45 21.67
N LEU A 433 22.86 19.55 21.63
CA LEU A 433 22.62 18.66 20.50
C LEU A 433 21.30 19.02 19.82
N ARG A 434 21.21 18.69 18.54
CA ARG A 434 19.97 18.79 17.79
C ARG A 434 19.81 17.59 16.86
N ASP A 435 18.56 17.30 16.50
CA ASP A 435 18.25 16.31 15.48
C ASP A 435 18.70 16.84 14.10
N LYS A 436 19.37 15.99 13.34
CA LYS A 436 19.79 16.27 11.97
C LYS A 436 18.60 16.06 11.04
N ILE A 437 18.14 17.15 10.41
CA ILE A 437 17.04 17.12 9.45
C ILE A 437 17.54 16.56 8.12
N ARG A 438 16.77 15.69 7.49
CA ARG A 438 17.07 15.17 6.15
C ARG A 438 17.09 16.30 5.13
N PRO A 439 18.11 16.39 4.26
CA PRO A 439 18.21 17.45 3.25
C PRO A 439 17.00 17.52 2.31
N GLU A 440 16.39 16.37 2.03
CA GLU A 440 15.22 16.23 1.14
C GLU A 440 13.88 16.54 1.80
N ALA A 441 13.81 16.64 3.14
CA ALA A 441 12.56 16.83 3.85
C ALA A 441 11.81 18.11 3.43
N PRO A 442 12.45 19.30 3.27
CA PRO A 442 11.74 20.51 2.85
C PRO A 442 11.05 20.38 1.49
N ALA A 443 11.72 19.76 0.52
CA ALA A 443 11.17 19.58 -0.82
C ALA A 443 9.98 18.59 -0.80
N THR A 444 10.08 17.52 -0.01
CA THR A 444 9.03 16.50 0.12
C THR A 444 7.79 17.08 0.82
N LEU A 445 7.97 17.83 1.92
CA LEU A 445 6.86 18.48 2.63
C LEU A 445 6.14 19.52 1.75
N ASN A 446 6.91 20.31 0.99
CA ASN A 446 6.34 21.27 0.05
C ASN A 446 5.54 20.58 -1.07
N TYR A 447 6.04 19.45 -1.60
CA TYR A 447 5.33 18.65 -2.58
C TYR A 447 3.95 18.20 -2.04
N PHE A 448 3.88 17.64 -0.83
CA PHE A 448 2.61 17.21 -0.24
C PHE A 448 1.62 18.37 -0.11
N LYS A 449 2.11 19.54 0.31
CA LYS A 449 1.29 20.75 0.41
C LYS A 449 0.74 21.19 -0.96
N GLU A 450 1.58 21.23 -2.00
CA GLU A 450 1.16 21.56 -3.37
C GLU A 450 0.13 20.55 -3.90
N GLN A 451 0.22 19.32 -3.47
CA GLN A 451 -0.74 18.26 -3.81
C GLN A 451 -2.02 18.29 -2.98
N GLY A 452 -2.18 19.25 -2.08
CA GLY A 452 -3.35 19.38 -1.21
C GLY A 452 -3.45 18.26 -0.19
N VAL A 453 -2.33 17.69 0.24
CA VAL A 453 -2.24 16.70 1.31
C VAL A 453 -1.91 17.43 2.61
N THR A 454 -2.73 17.21 3.64
CA THR A 454 -2.50 17.77 4.98
C THR A 454 -1.39 16.98 5.69
N ILE A 455 -0.45 17.69 6.30
CA ILE A 455 0.64 17.05 7.05
C ILE A 455 0.35 17.21 8.54
N LYS A 456 0.44 16.11 9.28
CA LYS A 456 0.43 16.06 10.75
C LYS A 456 1.76 15.50 11.23
N ILE A 457 2.39 16.12 12.21
CA ILE A 457 3.63 15.60 12.83
C ILE A 457 3.29 15.10 14.22
N ILE A 458 3.59 13.83 14.47
CA ILE A 458 3.22 13.12 15.69
C ILE A 458 4.49 12.57 16.33
N SER A 459 4.80 12.97 17.57
CA SER A 459 6.04 12.54 18.24
C SER A 459 5.87 12.40 19.74
N GLY A 460 6.62 11.48 20.35
CA GLY A 460 6.75 11.37 21.80
C GLY A 460 7.57 12.50 22.44
N ASP A 461 8.26 13.33 21.66
CA ASP A 461 9.08 14.42 22.15
C ASP A 461 8.26 15.65 22.58
N ASN A 462 8.93 16.56 23.29
CA ASN A 462 8.33 17.83 23.71
C ASN A 462 7.76 18.61 22.49
N PRO A 463 6.51 19.14 22.59
CA PRO A 463 5.86 19.85 21.48
C PRO A 463 6.69 20.98 20.87
N ASN A 464 7.40 21.77 21.69
CA ASN A 464 8.26 22.85 21.21
C ASN A 464 9.43 22.34 20.36
N THR A 465 10.04 21.22 20.74
CA THR A 465 11.11 20.60 19.97
C THR A 465 10.59 20.13 18.61
N VAL A 466 9.43 19.51 18.59
CA VAL A 466 8.77 19.02 17.36
C VAL A 466 8.39 20.20 16.45
N LEU A 467 7.83 21.27 17.01
CA LEU A 467 7.51 22.49 16.28
C LEU A 467 8.75 23.13 15.64
N ASN A 468 9.86 23.22 16.37
CA ASN A 468 11.11 23.77 15.84
C ASN A 468 11.65 22.94 14.67
N ILE A 469 11.57 21.62 14.75
CA ILE A 469 11.95 20.72 13.67
C ILE A 469 11.04 20.92 12.46
N ALA A 470 9.71 21.01 12.66
CA ALA A 470 8.74 21.28 11.62
C ALA A 470 9.05 22.59 10.86
N LYS A 471 9.34 23.67 11.59
CA LYS A 471 9.70 24.97 11.01
C LYS A 471 11.01 24.89 10.23
N ARG A 472 12.04 24.27 10.78
CA ARG A 472 13.33 24.06 10.11
C ARG A 472 13.22 23.16 8.88
N ALA A 473 12.28 22.22 8.88
CA ALA A 473 11.94 21.38 7.72
C ALA A 473 11.10 22.12 6.66
N GLY A 474 10.88 23.44 6.79
CA GLY A 474 10.22 24.27 5.78
C GLY A 474 8.69 24.35 5.89
N MET A 475 8.09 23.95 6.99
CA MET A 475 6.68 24.19 7.24
C MET A 475 6.43 25.66 7.61
N LYS A 476 5.19 26.16 7.41
CA LYS A 476 4.84 27.58 7.67
C LYS A 476 5.07 27.97 9.14
N GLU A 477 5.21 29.28 9.40
CA GLU A 477 5.41 29.81 10.75
C GLU A 477 4.17 29.69 11.66
N ASP A 478 2.96 29.73 11.09
CA ASP A 478 1.67 29.72 11.83
C ASP A 478 1.15 28.29 12.12
N ILE A 479 2.03 27.38 12.52
CA ILE A 479 1.63 26.01 12.85
C ILE A 479 1.17 25.94 14.29
N GLU A 480 -0.08 25.46 14.51
CA GLU A 480 -0.58 25.17 15.84
C GLU A 480 -0.05 23.82 16.36
N MET A 481 0.39 23.81 17.61
CA MET A 481 0.86 22.61 18.31
C MET A 481 0.04 22.33 19.57
N ILE A 482 0.02 21.07 19.98
CA ILE A 482 -0.59 20.64 21.23
C ILE A 482 0.30 19.67 22.00
N ASP A 483 0.22 19.73 23.33
CA ASP A 483 0.79 18.72 24.22
C ASP A 483 -0.25 17.62 24.43
N ALA A 484 0.03 16.40 23.92
CA ALA A 484 -0.91 15.29 23.98
C ALA A 484 -1.22 14.81 25.41
N THR A 485 -0.42 15.19 26.40
CA THR A 485 -0.75 14.93 27.81
C THR A 485 -2.00 15.65 28.30
N THR A 486 -2.45 16.68 27.58
CA THR A 486 -3.69 17.40 27.85
C THR A 486 -4.92 16.73 27.27
N LEU A 487 -4.76 15.82 26.30
CA LEU A 487 -5.83 15.08 25.65
C LEU A 487 -6.12 13.82 26.46
N LYS A 488 -7.21 13.80 27.19
CA LYS A 488 -7.54 12.70 28.11
C LYS A 488 -8.69 11.81 27.64
N THR A 489 -9.50 12.31 26.72
CA THR A 489 -10.66 11.62 26.19
C THR A 489 -10.57 11.50 24.67
N ASP A 490 -11.26 10.53 24.09
CA ASP A 490 -11.36 10.37 22.63
C ASP A 490 -11.97 11.60 21.98
N GLU A 491 -12.89 12.29 22.68
CA GLU A 491 -13.51 13.55 22.23
C GLU A 491 -12.48 14.68 22.15
N ASP A 492 -11.55 14.77 23.12
CA ASP A 492 -10.46 15.75 23.06
C ASP A 492 -9.59 15.51 21.83
N ILE A 493 -9.27 14.23 21.53
CA ILE A 493 -8.48 13.85 20.36
C ILE A 493 -9.25 14.17 19.07
N MET A 494 -10.54 13.82 18.99
CA MET A 494 -11.39 14.11 17.83
C MET A 494 -11.41 15.62 17.50
N ASN A 495 -11.52 16.48 18.50
CA ASN A 495 -11.52 17.93 18.31
C ASN A 495 -10.11 18.47 17.97
N ALA A 496 -9.06 17.85 18.52
CA ALA A 496 -7.69 18.30 18.32
C ALA A 496 -7.16 17.99 16.90
N VAL A 497 -7.54 16.87 16.30
CA VAL A 497 -6.96 16.42 15.01
C VAL A 497 -7.28 17.34 13.82
N GLU A 498 -8.41 18.06 13.86
CA GLU A 498 -8.73 19.03 12.82
C GLU A 498 -7.92 20.33 12.97
N ARG A 499 -7.69 20.76 14.21
CA ARG A 499 -7.09 22.06 14.51
C ARG A 499 -5.57 22.03 14.48
N TYR A 500 -4.95 21.08 15.21
CA TYR A 500 -3.50 21.09 15.43
C TYR A 500 -2.75 20.33 14.34
N THR A 501 -1.56 20.83 13.99
CA THR A 501 -0.66 20.22 13.02
C THR A 501 0.45 19.41 13.69
N VAL A 502 0.88 19.84 14.87
CA VAL A 502 1.98 19.21 15.63
C VAL A 502 1.44 18.67 16.95
N PHE A 503 1.69 17.38 17.19
CA PHE A 503 1.34 16.67 18.40
C PHE A 503 2.64 16.21 19.09
N GLY A 504 2.89 16.71 20.32
CA GLY A 504 4.05 16.33 21.12
C GLY A 504 3.66 15.54 22.34
N ARG A 505 4.61 14.78 22.93
CA ARG A 505 4.43 13.87 24.07
C ARG A 505 3.31 12.84 23.86
N VAL A 506 3.18 12.36 22.63
CA VAL A 506 2.16 11.39 22.24
C VAL A 506 2.59 9.99 22.67
N THR A 507 1.70 9.25 23.34
CA THR A 507 1.91 7.83 23.63
C THR A 507 1.62 6.95 22.41
N PRO A 508 2.07 5.69 22.35
CA PRO A 508 1.74 4.77 21.26
C PRO A 508 0.22 4.60 21.06
N GLU A 509 -0.56 4.51 22.13
CA GLU A 509 -2.02 4.42 22.09
C GLU A 509 -2.63 5.70 21.50
N GLN A 510 -2.17 6.86 21.94
CA GLN A 510 -2.66 8.14 21.42
C GLN A 510 -2.28 8.31 19.94
N LYS A 511 -1.12 7.79 19.47
CA LYS A 511 -0.77 7.78 18.03
C LYS A 511 -1.84 7.03 17.23
N LYS A 512 -2.27 5.87 17.71
CA LYS A 512 -3.36 5.09 17.10
C LYS A 512 -4.69 5.86 17.10
N GLU A 513 -5.07 6.42 18.25
CA GLU A 513 -6.35 7.16 18.38
C GLU A 513 -6.38 8.41 17.50
N ILE A 514 -5.26 9.11 17.30
CA ILE A 514 -5.16 10.24 16.35
C ILE A 514 -5.45 9.75 14.91
N VAL A 515 -4.93 8.60 14.50
CA VAL A 515 -5.22 8.02 13.18
C VAL A 515 -6.70 7.69 13.06
N ILE A 516 -7.29 7.02 14.05
CA ILE A 516 -8.72 6.68 14.08
C ILE A 516 -9.60 7.96 14.02
N ALA A 517 -9.24 8.98 14.77
CA ALA A 517 -9.97 10.25 14.78
C ALA A 517 -9.98 10.92 13.40
N LEU A 518 -8.84 10.95 12.70
CA LEU A 518 -8.75 11.46 11.33
C LEU A 518 -9.59 10.64 10.36
N GLN A 519 -9.58 9.29 10.46
CA GLN A 519 -10.43 8.42 9.64
C GLN A 519 -11.92 8.64 9.91
N ASN A 520 -12.33 8.86 11.16
CA ASN A 520 -13.71 9.18 11.54
C ASN A 520 -14.16 10.53 10.96
N HIS A 521 -13.26 11.50 10.78
CA HIS A 521 -13.52 12.73 10.04
C HIS A 521 -13.62 12.52 8.52
N GLY A 522 -13.38 11.30 8.04
CA GLY A 522 -13.51 10.90 6.62
C GLY A 522 -12.25 11.12 5.80
N HIS A 523 -11.11 11.27 6.46
CA HIS A 523 -9.80 11.33 5.82
C HIS A 523 -9.27 9.95 5.47
N THR A 524 -8.44 9.89 4.43
CA THR A 524 -7.63 8.71 4.10
C THR A 524 -6.21 8.98 4.60
N VAL A 525 -5.81 8.24 5.63
CA VAL A 525 -4.62 8.55 6.43
C VAL A 525 -3.46 7.66 6.04
N ALA A 526 -2.32 8.27 5.67
CA ALA A 526 -1.03 7.58 5.64
C ALA A 526 -0.25 7.85 6.93
N MET A 527 0.42 6.83 7.47
CA MET A 527 1.30 6.95 8.64
C MET A 527 2.70 6.47 8.31
N THR A 528 3.71 7.26 8.70
CA THR A 528 5.12 6.85 8.66
C THR A 528 5.64 6.61 10.07
N GLY A 529 6.50 5.61 10.24
CA GLY A 529 7.14 5.34 11.52
C GLY A 529 8.41 4.50 11.36
N ASP A 530 9.31 4.57 12.35
CA ASP A 530 10.55 3.80 12.40
C ASP A 530 10.74 3.04 13.73
N GLY A 531 10.01 3.42 14.79
CA GLY A 531 10.10 2.84 16.12
C GLY A 531 9.01 1.82 16.44
N VAL A 532 9.25 0.96 17.44
CA VAL A 532 8.25 0.02 17.95
C VAL A 532 6.98 0.75 18.41
N ASN A 533 7.14 1.96 18.94
CA ASN A 533 6.04 2.82 19.39
C ASN A 533 5.05 3.25 18.30
N ASP A 534 5.40 3.05 17.02
CA ASP A 534 4.56 3.42 15.88
C ASP A 534 3.70 2.26 15.37
N VAL A 535 3.98 1.04 15.82
CA VAL A 535 3.37 -0.20 15.32
C VAL A 535 1.85 -0.17 15.37
N LEU A 536 1.26 0.32 16.49
CA LEU A 536 -0.19 0.41 16.65
C LEU A 536 -0.81 1.37 15.64
N ALA A 537 -0.22 2.54 15.46
CA ALA A 537 -0.68 3.55 14.50
C ALA A 537 -0.47 3.11 13.04
N LEU A 538 0.65 2.44 12.73
CA LEU A 538 0.92 1.89 11.40
C LEU A 538 -0.09 0.82 11.00
N LYS A 539 -0.52 -0.03 11.93
CA LYS A 539 -1.56 -1.04 11.68
C LYS A 539 -2.93 -0.44 11.40
N GLU A 540 -3.26 0.66 12.08
CA GLU A 540 -4.56 1.30 11.94
C GLU A 540 -4.66 2.16 10.69
N ALA A 541 -3.56 2.79 10.26
CA ALA A 541 -3.52 3.67 9.09
C ALA A 541 -4.00 2.97 7.81
N ASP A 542 -4.65 3.73 6.93
CA ASP A 542 -5.09 3.24 5.62
C ASP A 542 -3.88 2.86 4.74
N CYS A 543 -2.77 3.59 4.88
CA CYS A 543 -1.49 3.29 4.25
C CYS A 543 -0.35 3.46 5.24
N SER A 544 0.41 2.39 5.51
CA SER A 544 1.54 2.40 6.43
C SER A 544 2.88 2.29 5.71
N ILE A 545 3.85 3.11 6.14
CA ILE A 545 5.14 3.27 5.49
C ILE A 545 6.25 3.22 6.53
N ALA A 546 7.20 2.29 6.40
CA ALA A 546 8.36 2.18 7.26
C ALA A 546 9.64 2.61 6.54
N MET A 547 10.61 3.08 7.31
CA MET A 547 11.98 3.28 6.87
C MET A 547 12.80 1.99 7.05
N SER A 548 13.77 1.71 6.18
CA SER A 548 14.60 0.51 6.33
C SER A 548 15.52 0.56 7.57
N THR A 549 15.83 1.76 8.04
CA THR A 549 16.56 2.00 9.30
C THR A 549 15.70 1.75 10.55
N GLY A 550 14.38 1.64 10.36
CA GLY A 550 13.44 1.38 11.45
C GLY A 550 13.55 -0.04 12.03
N SER A 551 12.80 -0.27 13.10
CA SER A 551 12.73 -1.58 13.76
C SER A 551 12.15 -2.65 12.83
N ASP A 552 12.49 -3.90 13.07
CA ASP A 552 11.89 -5.02 12.32
C ASP A 552 10.37 -5.09 12.51
N ALA A 553 9.90 -4.63 13.67
CA ALA A 553 8.48 -4.48 13.98
C ALA A 553 7.75 -3.59 12.98
N THR A 554 8.26 -2.38 12.78
CA THR A 554 7.65 -1.42 11.85
C THR A 554 7.71 -1.90 10.41
N LYS A 555 8.83 -2.48 9.99
CA LYS A 555 8.98 -3.05 8.64
C LYS A 555 7.98 -4.16 8.36
N ASN A 556 7.76 -5.06 9.31
CA ASN A 556 6.88 -6.21 9.11
C ASN A 556 5.39 -5.87 9.11
N VAL A 557 4.98 -4.83 9.83
CA VAL A 557 3.57 -4.40 9.85
C VAL A 557 3.23 -3.41 8.74
N SER A 558 4.24 -2.76 8.15
CA SER A 558 4.03 -1.73 7.15
C SER A 558 3.75 -2.31 5.77
N GLN A 559 2.85 -1.68 5.04
CA GLN A 559 2.49 -2.04 3.67
C GLN A 559 3.59 -1.64 2.67
N LEU A 560 4.33 -0.58 2.98
CA LEU A 560 5.45 -0.08 2.19
C LEU A 560 6.69 0.06 3.06
N VAL A 561 7.87 -0.30 2.52
CA VAL A 561 9.16 -0.06 3.17
C VAL A 561 10.10 0.67 2.20
N LEU A 562 10.64 1.81 2.65
CA LEU A 562 11.65 2.56 1.90
C LEU A 562 13.03 1.96 2.19
N LEU A 563 13.55 1.12 1.27
CA LEU A 563 14.77 0.32 1.49
C LEU A 563 16.06 1.16 1.60
N ASP A 564 16.06 2.35 1.02
CA ASP A 564 17.15 3.32 1.14
C ASP A 564 16.90 4.37 2.24
N SER A 565 15.81 4.22 2.99
CA SER A 565 15.32 5.21 3.96
C SER A 565 15.23 6.64 3.40
N ASN A 566 15.07 6.76 2.09
CA ASN A 566 15.01 8.05 1.42
C ASN A 566 13.59 8.60 1.39
N PHE A 567 13.34 9.62 2.21
CA PHE A 567 12.03 10.29 2.30
C PHE A 567 11.60 10.95 0.98
N SER A 568 12.54 11.30 0.08
CA SER A 568 12.21 11.85 -1.24
C SER A 568 11.53 10.85 -2.19
N SER A 569 11.52 9.55 -1.86
CA SER A 569 10.79 8.54 -2.63
C SER A 569 9.27 8.65 -2.47
N MET A 570 8.77 9.27 -1.40
CA MET A 570 7.34 9.42 -1.12
C MET A 570 6.54 10.14 -2.22
N PRO A 571 6.97 11.30 -2.77
CA PRO A 571 6.32 11.93 -3.90
C PRO A 571 6.14 11.02 -5.11
N GLU A 572 7.14 10.20 -5.41
CA GLU A 572 7.12 9.29 -6.55
C GLU A 572 6.15 8.13 -6.35
N ILE A 573 6.03 7.64 -5.11
CA ILE A 573 5.07 6.59 -4.76
C ILE A 573 3.64 7.12 -4.95
N VAL A 574 3.36 8.34 -4.47
CA VAL A 574 2.04 8.99 -4.65
C VAL A 574 1.72 9.21 -6.14
N LYS A 575 2.68 9.68 -6.93
CA LYS A 575 2.51 9.83 -8.39
C LYS A 575 2.20 8.51 -9.07
N GLU A 576 2.91 7.44 -8.71
CA GLU A 576 2.67 6.10 -9.27
C GLU A 576 1.31 5.54 -8.87
N GLY A 577 0.88 5.76 -7.61
CA GLY A 577 -0.47 5.41 -7.16
C GLY A 577 -1.55 6.14 -7.95
N ARG A 578 -1.43 7.46 -8.12
CA ARG A 578 -2.37 8.27 -8.91
C ARG A 578 -2.42 7.83 -10.37
N ARG A 579 -1.25 7.61 -11.00
CA ARG A 579 -1.17 7.06 -12.35
C ARG A 579 -1.95 5.75 -12.46
N THR A 580 -1.76 4.87 -11.50
CA THR A 580 -2.38 3.55 -11.46
C THR A 580 -3.90 3.66 -11.43
N ILE A 581 -4.46 4.41 -10.48
CA ILE A 581 -5.91 4.53 -10.33
C ILE A 581 -6.54 5.24 -11.54
N ASN A 582 -6.00 6.39 -11.93
CA ASN A 582 -6.54 7.16 -13.05
C ASN A 582 -6.57 6.33 -14.35
N ASN A 583 -5.53 5.53 -14.59
CA ASN A 583 -5.47 4.68 -15.77
C ASN A 583 -6.41 3.47 -15.66
N ILE A 584 -6.58 2.88 -14.47
CA ILE A 584 -7.57 1.81 -14.25
C ILE A 584 -8.99 2.37 -14.43
N GLU A 585 -9.33 3.54 -13.86
CA GLU A 585 -10.64 4.17 -14.04
C GLU A 585 -10.94 4.47 -15.53
N ARG A 586 -9.94 4.99 -16.25
CA ARG A 586 -10.02 5.29 -17.67
C ARG A 586 -10.31 4.02 -18.49
N SER A 587 -9.54 2.97 -18.26
CA SER A 587 -9.70 1.70 -18.97
C SER A 587 -11.00 1.00 -18.59
N ALA A 588 -11.36 0.99 -17.31
CA ALA A 588 -12.61 0.40 -16.83
C ALA A 588 -13.82 1.06 -17.49
N SER A 589 -13.79 2.37 -17.75
CA SER A 589 -14.88 3.04 -18.44
C SER A 589 -15.08 2.54 -19.87
N LEU A 590 -14.00 2.21 -20.60
CA LEU A 590 -14.08 1.63 -21.93
C LEU A 590 -14.65 0.21 -21.92
N PHE A 591 -14.22 -0.64 -20.97
CA PHE A 591 -14.77 -2.01 -20.84
C PHE A 591 -16.24 -2.03 -20.42
N LEU A 592 -16.64 -1.19 -19.47
CA LEU A 592 -17.99 -1.18 -18.93
C LEU A 592 -19.04 -0.68 -19.93
N VAL A 593 -18.70 0.14 -20.90
CA VAL A 593 -19.64 0.50 -21.97
C VAL A 593 -20.20 -0.73 -22.65
N LYS A 594 -19.31 -1.66 -23.07
CA LYS A 594 -19.70 -2.91 -23.74
C LYS A 594 -20.64 -3.73 -22.85
N THR A 595 -20.26 -3.92 -21.61
CA THR A 595 -21.01 -4.70 -20.62
C THR A 595 -22.42 -4.11 -20.39
N VAL A 596 -22.52 -2.79 -20.22
CA VAL A 596 -23.80 -2.12 -19.95
C VAL A 596 -24.74 -2.20 -21.16
N TYR A 597 -24.27 -1.79 -22.36
CA TYR A 597 -25.19 -1.83 -23.52
C TYR A 597 -25.58 -3.26 -23.88
N ALA A 598 -24.65 -4.22 -23.80
CA ALA A 598 -24.96 -5.61 -24.14
C ALA A 598 -25.95 -6.23 -23.15
N SER A 599 -25.82 -5.92 -21.86
CA SER A 599 -26.77 -6.39 -20.83
C SER A 599 -28.18 -5.81 -21.06
N ILE A 600 -28.28 -4.52 -21.38
CA ILE A 600 -29.57 -3.87 -21.67
C ILE A 600 -30.17 -4.46 -22.95
N LEU A 601 -29.39 -4.60 -24.03
CA LEU A 601 -29.86 -5.18 -25.28
C LEU A 601 -30.27 -6.65 -25.12
N ALA A 602 -29.49 -7.46 -24.41
CA ALA A 602 -29.83 -8.85 -24.16
C ALA A 602 -31.20 -8.99 -23.45
N LEU A 603 -31.47 -8.13 -22.45
CA LEU A 603 -32.77 -8.05 -21.79
C LEU A 603 -33.89 -7.59 -22.73
N LEU A 604 -33.67 -6.57 -23.54
CA LEU A 604 -34.68 -6.04 -24.46
C LEU A 604 -35.04 -7.08 -25.54
N PHE A 605 -34.06 -7.82 -26.07
CA PHE A 605 -34.28 -8.81 -27.13
C PHE A 605 -34.97 -10.11 -26.64
N ILE A 606 -35.15 -10.28 -25.35
CA ILE A 606 -36.09 -11.31 -24.81
C ILE A 606 -37.53 -10.94 -25.21
N PHE A 607 -37.86 -9.66 -25.30
CA PHE A 607 -39.21 -9.16 -25.62
C PHE A 607 -39.39 -8.78 -27.09
N ILE A 608 -38.33 -8.35 -27.77
CA ILE A 608 -38.33 -7.92 -29.16
C ILE A 608 -38.36 -9.16 -30.07
N LYS A 609 -39.31 -9.21 -31.03
CA LYS A 609 -39.49 -10.33 -32.00
C LYS A 609 -38.57 -10.13 -33.23
N MET A 610 -37.27 -9.92 -33.02
CA MET A 610 -36.25 -9.79 -34.06
C MET A 610 -34.96 -10.49 -33.67
N PRO A 611 -34.13 -10.91 -34.65
CA PRO A 611 -32.81 -11.47 -34.35
C PRO A 611 -31.92 -10.45 -33.63
N TYR A 612 -31.07 -10.98 -32.71
CA TYR A 612 -30.10 -10.14 -32.00
C TYR A 612 -29.16 -9.44 -33.01
N PRO A 613 -28.92 -8.12 -32.90
CA PRO A 613 -28.36 -7.30 -34.01
C PRO A 613 -26.83 -7.45 -34.18
N PHE A 614 -26.20 -8.35 -33.45
CA PHE A 614 -24.76 -8.59 -33.54
C PHE A 614 -24.42 -10.06 -33.72
N ILE A 615 -23.30 -10.32 -34.39
CA ILE A 615 -22.62 -11.61 -34.41
C ILE A 615 -21.24 -11.50 -33.74
N PRO A 616 -20.70 -12.58 -33.12
CA PRO A 616 -19.49 -12.52 -32.31
C PRO A 616 -18.28 -11.94 -33.03
N ILE A 617 -18.02 -12.31 -34.28
CA ILE A 617 -16.87 -11.85 -35.05
C ILE A 617 -16.88 -10.33 -35.31
N GLN A 618 -18.05 -9.73 -35.49
CA GLN A 618 -18.19 -8.28 -35.70
C GLN A 618 -17.89 -7.49 -34.41
N LEU A 619 -18.38 -8.00 -33.27
CA LEU A 619 -18.07 -7.41 -31.96
C LEU A 619 -16.58 -7.48 -31.63
N THR A 620 -15.87 -8.46 -32.16
CA THR A 620 -14.41 -8.57 -32.00
C THR A 620 -13.68 -7.38 -32.61
N LEU A 621 -14.02 -6.96 -33.83
CA LEU A 621 -13.41 -5.79 -34.48
C LEU A 621 -13.66 -4.51 -33.68
N ALA A 622 -14.91 -4.27 -33.26
CA ALA A 622 -15.26 -3.10 -32.45
C ALA A 622 -14.53 -3.10 -31.11
N SER A 623 -14.49 -4.25 -30.41
CA SER A 623 -13.81 -4.38 -29.11
C SER A 623 -12.30 -4.18 -29.19
N VAL A 624 -11.62 -4.72 -30.21
CA VAL A 624 -10.17 -4.55 -30.38
C VAL A 624 -9.82 -3.09 -30.64
N SER A 625 -10.56 -2.41 -31.54
CA SER A 625 -10.25 -1.04 -31.95
C SER A 625 -10.69 0.03 -30.96
N THR A 626 -11.74 -0.19 -30.16
CA THR A 626 -12.26 0.86 -29.25
C THR A 626 -12.00 0.59 -27.78
N ILE A 627 -11.69 -0.67 -27.39
CA ILE A 627 -11.52 -1.06 -26.00
C ILE A 627 -10.14 -1.68 -25.76
N GLY A 628 -9.83 -2.82 -26.38
CA GLY A 628 -8.69 -3.65 -26.01
C GLY A 628 -7.34 -2.94 -26.16
N ILE A 629 -6.97 -2.59 -27.40
CA ILE A 629 -5.70 -1.89 -27.67
C ILE A 629 -5.66 -0.51 -27.00
N PRO A 630 -6.71 0.36 -27.07
CA PRO A 630 -6.70 1.64 -26.38
C PRO A 630 -6.51 1.52 -24.87
N SER A 631 -7.24 0.63 -24.21
CA SER A 631 -7.12 0.44 -22.75
C SER A 631 -5.72 0.00 -22.35
N PHE A 632 -5.11 -0.93 -23.11
CA PHE A 632 -3.76 -1.40 -22.84
C PHE A 632 -2.73 -0.28 -22.96
N ILE A 633 -2.74 0.49 -24.06
CA ILE A 633 -1.78 1.58 -24.29
C ILE A 633 -1.96 2.69 -23.27
N LEU A 634 -3.20 3.12 -23.00
CA LEU A 634 -3.51 4.18 -22.02
C LEU A 634 -3.17 3.78 -20.58
N SER A 635 -3.12 2.49 -20.25
CA SER A 635 -2.80 2.01 -18.92
C SER A 635 -1.35 2.31 -18.48
N PHE A 636 -0.43 2.50 -19.44
CA PHE A 636 0.98 2.80 -19.17
C PHE A 636 1.31 4.29 -19.20
N GLU A 637 0.35 5.12 -19.59
CA GLU A 637 0.58 6.56 -19.73
C GLU A 637 0.78 7.25 -18.37
N PRO A 638 1.70 8.23 -18.26
CA PRO A 638 1.80 9.08 -17.07
C PRO A 638 0.49 9.86 -16.85
N ASN A 639 -0.07 9.76 -15.65
CA ASN A 639 -1.24 10.53 -15.24
C ASN A 639 -1.17 10.80 -13.73
N ASN A 640 -0.76 12.01 -13.36
CA ASN A 640 -0.53 12.40 -11.97
C ASN A 640 -1.68 13.24 -11.38
N GLU A 641 -2.82 13.34 -12.08
CA GLU A 641 -3.98 14.08 -11.59
C GLU A 641 -4.46 13.52 -10.24
N ARG A 642 -4.92 14.41 -9.36
CA ARG A 642 -5.45 14.01 -8.06
C ARG A 642 -6.67 13.11 -8.24
N VAL A 643 -6.66 11.95 -7.61
CA VAL A 643 -7.80 11.02 -7.59
C VAL A 643 -8.88 11.59 -6.67
N THR A 644 -10.09 11.73 -7.19
CA THR A 644 -11.24 12.26 -6.44
C THR A 644 -12.46 11.36 -6.58
N GLY A 645 -13.22 11.22 -5.49
CA GLY A 645 -14.45 10.42 -5.47
C GLY A 645 -14.19 8.90 -5.48
N LYS A 646 -15.27 8.12 -5.55
CA LYS A 646 -15.23 6.66 -5.54
C LYS A 646 -15.04 6.10 -6.95
N PHE A 647 -14.34 4.96 -7.07
CA PHE A 647 -14.01 4.31 -8.33
C PHE A 647 -15.25 3.99 -9.19
N LEU A 648 -16.21 3.23 -8.65
CA LEU A 648 -17.35 2.76 -9.42
C LEU A 648 -18.25 3.90 -9.93
N PRO A 649 -18.63 4.91 -9.15
CA PRO A 649 -19.35 6.08 -9.65
C PRO A 649 -18.60 6.84 -10.73
N ASN A 650 -17.29 7.02 -10.62
CA ASN A 650 -16.46 7.70 -11.60
C ASN A 650 -16.46 6.96 -12.95
N VAL A 651 -16.33 5.63 -12.90
CA VAL A 651 -16.35 4.79 -14.11
C VAL A 651 -17.73 4.77 -14.75
N LEU A 652 -18.80 4.59 -13.97
CA LEU A 652 -20.18 4.57 -14.49
C LEU A 652 -20.58 5.92 -15.09
N LYS A 653 -20.15 7.04 -14.51
CA LYS A 653 -20.38 8.37 -15.08
C LYS A 653 -19.86 8.51 -16.51
N LYS A 654 -18.74 7.85 -16.82
CA LYS A 654 -18.13 7.85 -18.16
C LYS A 654 -18.73 6.79 -19.08
N ALA A 655 -19.11 5.62 -18.55
CA ALA A 655 -19.55 4.46 -19.33
C ALA A 655 -21.05 4.47 -19.68
N VAL A 656 -21.92 5.00 -18.82
CA VAL A 656 -23.38 4.94 -19.00
C VAL A 656 -23.87 5.81 -20.18
N PRO A 657 -23.39 7.06 -20.39
CA PRO A 657 -23.86 7.87 -21.50
C PRO A 657 -23.67 7.22 -22.88
N PRO A 658 -22.47 6.74 -23.26
CA PRO A 658 -22.30 6.05 -24.54
C PRO A 658 -23.07 4.72 -24.60
N ALA A 659 -23.17 3.97 -23.50
CA ALA A 659 -23.88 2.70 -23.49
C ALA A 659 -25.39 2.87 -23.78
N ILE A 660 -26.05 3.81 -23.12
CA ILE A 660 -27.47 4.09 -23.38
C ILE A 660 -27.65 4.66 -24.78
N THR A 661 -26.73 5.52 -25.24
CA THR A 661 -26.77 6.07 -26.63
C THR A 661 -26.67 4.93 -27.66
N ILE A 662 -25.83 3.94 -27.47
CA ILE A 662 -25.71 2.75 -28.30
C ILE A 662 -27.05 2.00 -28.33
N VAL A 663 -27.67 1.76 -27.16
CA VAL A 663 -28.99 1.10 -27.09
C VAL A 663 -30.04 1.86 -27.87
N ILE A 664 -30.14 3.20 -27.73
CA ILE A 664 -31.09 4.03 -28.45
C ILE A 664 -30.84 3.94 -29.95
N ASN A 665 -29.60 4.05 -30.40
CA ASN A 665 -29.27 3.95 -31.84
C ASN A 665 -29.66 2.58 -32.41
N ILE A 666 -29.44 1.50 -31.69
CA ILE A 666 -29.82 0.16 -32.13
C ILE A 666 -31.34 0.02 -32.23
N LEU A 667 -32.09 0.56 -31.26
CA LEU A 667 -33.56 0.56 -31.34
C LEU A 667 -34.04 1.37 -32.57
N ILE A 668 -33.43 2.53 -32.86
CA ILE A 668 -33.73 3.32 -34.07
C ILE A 668 -33.41 2.53 -35.34
N ILE A 669 -32.26 1.86 -35.40
CA ILE A 669 -31.84 1.01 -36.52
C ILE A 669 -32.86 -0.12 -36.74
N ILE A 670 -33.32 -0.79 -35.67
CA ILE A 670 -34.32 -1.86 -35.76
C ILE A 670 -35.64 -1.36 -36.32
N ILE A 671 -36.13 -0.20 -35.85
CA ILE A 671 -37.37 0.40 -36.35
C ILE A 671 -37.23 0.74 -37.86
N ILE A 672 -36.13 1.39 -38.24
CA ILE A 672 -35.87 1.75 -39.64
C ILE A 672 -35.70 0.50 -40.51
N SER A 673 -34.99 -0.54 -39.99
CA SER A 673 -34.80 -1.80 -40.71
C SER A 673 -36.13 -2.52 -41.00
N SER A 674 -37.08 -2.47 -40.05
CA SER A 674 -38.43 -3.01 -40.24
C SER A 674 -39.20 -2.24 -41.31
N ILE A 675 -39.14 -0.90 -41.31
CA ILE A 675 -39.83 -0.04 -42.27
C ILE A 675 -39.24 -0.20 -43.69
N LEU A 676 -37.91 -0.16 -43.80
CA LEU A 676 -37.20 -0.20 -45.11
C LEU A 676 -36.92 -1.64 -45.58
N LYS A 677 -37.36 -2.67 -44.81
CA LYS A 677 -37.13 -4.10 -45.07
C LYS A 677 -35.66 -4.44 -45.34
N LEU A 678 -34.77 -3.92 -44.49
CA LEU A 678 -33.34 -4.20 -44.60
C LEU A 678 -33.06 -5.68 -44.21
N THR A 679 -32.07 -6.28 -44.87
CA THR A 679 -31.65 -7.64 -44.53
C THR A 679 -30.97 -7.70 -43.14
N TYR A 680 -30.93 -8.85 -42.52
CA TYR A 680 -30.24 -9.05 -41.24
C TYR A 680 -28.79 -8.59 -41.29
N THR A 681 -28.05 -8.89 -42.37
CA THR A 681 -26.65 -8.49 -42.55
C THR A 681 -26.47 -6.99 -42.65
N GLN A 682 -27.43 -6.28 -43.27
CA GLN A 682 -27.45 -4.82 -43.33
C GLN A 682 -27.71 -4.20 -41.95
N THR A 683 -28.70 -4.72 -41.23
CA THR A 683 -29.05 -4.27 -39.89
C THR A 683 -27.89 -4.48 -38.92
N SER A 684 -27.25 -5.65 -38.98
CA SER A 684 -26.08 -6.00 -38.16
C SER A 684 -24.87 -5.09 -38.47
N THR A 685 -24.62 -4.82 -39.76
CA THR A 685 -23.54 -3.92 -40.18
C THR A 685 -23.74 -2.50 -39.64
N LEU A 686 -24.98 -1.96 -39.75
CA LEU A 686 -25.34 -0.65 -39.19
C LEU A 686 -25.18 -0.61 -37.66
N SER A 687 -25.61 -1.67 -36.98
CA SER A 687 -25.52 -1.78 -35.52
C SER A 687 -24.06 -1.75 -35.03
N VAL A 688 -23.17 -2.46 -35.71
CA VAL A 688 -21.74 -2.47 -35.38
C VAL A 688 -21.09 -1.13 -35.71
N LEU A 689 -21.42 -0.53 -36.88
CA LEU A 689 -20.89 0.76 -37.26
C LEU A 689 -21.25 1.85 -36.24
N MET A 690 -22.50 1.90 -35.80
CA MET A 690 -22.95 2.90 -34.81
C MET A 690 -22.47 2.64 -33.39
N THR A 691 -22.31 1.37 -33.03
CA THR A 691 -21.68 0.99 -31.78
C THR A 691 -20.21 1.43 -31.77
N GLY A 692 -19.47 1.16 -32.84
CA GLY A 692 -18.09 1.62 -33.01
C GLY A 692 -17.97 3.14 -32.95
N TYR A 693 -18.82 3.85 -33.75
CA TYR A 693 -18.84 5.30 -33.77
C TYR A 693 -19.07 5.91 -32.37
N THR A 694 -20.09 5.45 -31.66
CA THR A 694 -20.38 5.94 -30.28
C THR A 694 -19.25 5.61 -29.31
N SER A 695 -18.63 4.43 -29.44
CA SER A 695 -17.46 4.06 -28.63
C SER A 695 -16.23 4.92 -28.95
N PHE A 696 -16.05 5.36 -30.23
CA PHE A 696 -15.01 6.33 -30.59
C PHE A 696 -15.28 7.73 -30.03
N ILE A 697 -16.54 8.17 -29.85
CA ILE A 697 -16.83 9.39 -29.10
C ILE A 697 -16.31 9.32 -27.67
N LEU A 698 -16.53 8.19 -26.99
CA LEU A 698 -15.97 7.98 -25.65
C LEU A 698 -14.43 7.95 -25.68
N LEU A 699 -13.83 7.19 -26.61
CA LEU A 699 -12.38 7.11 -26.74
C LEU A 699 -11.76 8.49 -26.99
N PHE A 700 -12.41 9.33 -27.83
CA PHE A 700 -12.02 10.71 -28.05
C PHE A 700 -12.01 11.52 -26.75
N LYS A 701 -13.07 11.43 -25.94
CA LYS A 701 -13.15 12.11 -24.63
C LYS A 701 -12.11 11.59 -23.64
N VAL A 702 -11.88 10.29 -23.62
CA VAL A 702 -10.88 9.65 -22.76
C VAL A 702 -9.44 10.02 -23.14
N CYS A 703 -9.20 10.32 -24.41
CA CYS A 703 -7.91 10.78 -24.92
C CYS A 703 -7.66 12.29 -24.70
N GLN A 704 -8.64 13.06 -24.23
CA GLN A 704 -8.42 14.47 -23.89
C GLN A 704 -7.70 14.65 -22.56
N PRO A 705 -6.78 15.65 -22.43
CA PRO A 705 -6.21 16.48 -23.48
C PRO A 705 -5.29 15.65 -24.40
N PHE A 706 -5.32 15.93 -25.70
CA PHE A 706 -4.53 15.18 -26.68
C PHE A 706 -3.05 15.51 -26.63
N ASN A 707 -2.22 14.48 -26.43
CA ASN A 707 -0.79 14.49 -26.72
C ASN A 707 -0.48 13.70 -28.00
N MET A 708 0.79 13.64 -28.44
CA MET A 708 1.16 12.95 -29.68
C MET A 708 0.79 11.47 -29.67
N MET A 709 1.04 10.78 -28.57
CA MET A 709 0.71 9.36 -28.41
C MET A 709 -0.80 9.12 -28.52
N ARG A 710 -1.63 9.93 -27.86
CA ARG A 710 -3.10 9.80 -27.90
C ARG A 710 -3.67 10.13 -29.28
N LYS A 711 -3.08 11.10 -30.01
CA LYS A 711 -3.45 11.38 -31.41
C LYS A 711 -3.16 10.19 -32.32
N CYS A 712 -1.95 9.63 -32.22
CA CYS A 712 -1.56 8.44 -32.98
C CYS A 712 -2.43 7.23 -32.63
N LEU A 713 -2.69 6.99 -31.33
CA LEU A 713 -3.56 5.92 -30.87
C LEU A 713 -4.97 6.06 -31.45
N PHE A 714 -5.60 7.21 -31.27
CA PHE A 714 -6.97 7.46 -31.79
C PHE A 714 -7.04 7.30 -33.32
N GLY A 715 -6.10 7.92 -34.03
CA GLY A 715 -6.04 7.86 -35.50
C GLY A 715 -5.81 6.44 -36.01
N SER A 716 -4.85 5.68 -35.44
CA SER A 716 -4.57 4.31 -35.88
C SER A 716 -5.75 3.36 -35.59
N MET A 717 -6.41 3.52 -34.44
CA MET A 717 -7.57 2.68 -34.10
C MET A 717 -8.77 3.00 -34.97
N PHE A 718 -9.00 4.27 -35.28
CA PHE A 718 -10.06 4.67 -36.22
C PHE A 718 -9.80 4.11 -37.61
N LEU A 719 -8.59 4.23 -38.13
CA LEU A 719 -8.19 3.64 -39.41
C LEU A 719 -8.33 2.12 -39.42
N LEU A 720 -7.91 1.42 -38.34
CA LEU A 720 -8.09 -0.03 -38.21
C LEU A 720 -9.57 -0.43 -38.30
N PHE A 721 -10.44 0.29 -37.60
CA PHE A 721 -11.90 0.03 -37.64
C PHE A 721 -12.49 0.24 -39.02
N VAL A 722 -12.19 1.36 -39.68
CA VAL A 722 -12.66 1.66 -41.06
C VAL A 722 -12.10 0.62 -42.03
N PHE A 723 -10.82 0.28 -41.94
CA PHE A 723 -10.19 -0.77 -42.77
C PHE A 723 -10.89 -2.11 -42.61
N GLY A 724 -11.22 -2.50 -41.35
CA GLY A 724 -11.95 -3.73 -41.08
C GLY A 724 -13.33 -3.77 -41.73
N ILE A 725 -14.08 -2.67 -41.69
CA ILE A 725 -15.41 -2.59 -42.30
C ILE A 725 -15.34 -2.59 -43.82
N VAL A 726 -14.39 -1.86 -44.42
CA VAL A 726 -14.34 -1.65 -45.89
C VAL A 726 -13.60 -2.79 -46.59
N LYS A 727 -12.39 -3.15 -46.14
CA LYS A 727 -11.50 -4.11 -46.81
C LYS A 727 -11.68 -5.55 -46.35
N LEU A 728 -11.99 -5.74 -45.08
CA LEU A 728 -12.16 -7.08 -44.48
C LEU A 728 -13.63 -7.47 -44.30
N LYS A 729 -14.51 -6.87 -45.10
CA LYS A 729 -15.95 -7.08 -45.00
C LYS A 729 -16.39 -8.56 -45.07
N THR A 730 -15.72 -9.36 -45.91
CA THR A 730 -16.00 -10.80 -46.04
C THR A 730 -15.64 -11.58 -44.81
N ILE A 731 -14.52 -11.23 -44.15
CA ILE A 731 -14.05 -11.86 -42.91
C ILE A 731 -15.02 -11.56 -41.79
N PHE A 732 -15.38 -10.31 -41.60
CA PHE A 732 -16.28 -9.87 -40.53
C PHE A 732 -17.78 -9.95 -40.91
N SER A 733 -18.13 -10.51 -42.09
CA SER A 733 -19.51 -10.68 -42.53
C SER A 733 -20.30 -9.35 -42.59
N PHE A 734 -19.66 -8.26 -43.07
CA PHE A 734 -20.34 -7.00 -43.30
C PHE A 734 -20.99 -6.92 -44.69
N SER A 735 -22.14 -6.26 -44.80
CA SER A 735 -22.80 -5.94 -46.08
C SER A 735 -22.15 -4.76 -46.78
N SER A 736 -22.34 -4.67 -48.09
CA SER A 736 -22.04 -3.44 -48.85
C SER A 736 -23.04 -2.34 -48.49
N PHE A 737 -22.59 -1.09 -48.43
CA PHE A 737 -23.46 0.05 -48.12
C PHE A 737 -24.45 0.33 -49.22
N THR A 738 -25.71 0.53 -48.85
CA THR A 738 -26.80 0.96 -49.70
C THR A 738 -27.28 2.38 -49.34
N LEU A 739 -28.00 3.06 -50.21
CA LEU A 739 -28.55 4.40 -49.93
C LEU A 739 -29.37 4.47 -48.63
N PRO A 740 -30.27 3.51 -48.33
CA PRO A 740 -30.98 3.46 -47.05
C PRO A 740 -30.05 3.35 -45.84
N MET A 741 -28.96 2.58 -45.95
CA MET A 741 -27.98 2.45 -44.86
C MET A 741 -27.23 3.77 -44.60
N ILE A 742 -26.86 4.50 -45.67
CA ILE A 742 -26.20 5.82 -45.57
C ILE A 742 -27.11 6.82 -44.85
N PHE A 743 -28.39 6.89 -45.26
CA PHE A 743 -29.36 7.76 -44.59
C PHE A 743 -29.52 7.43 -43.12
N THR A 744 -29.68 6.13 -42.78
CA THR A 744 -29.80 5.67 -41.43
C THR A 744 -28.54 6.01 -40.61
N THR A 745 -27.34 5.86 -41.18
CA THR A 745 -26.07 6.20 -40.53
C THR A 745 -26.01 7.70 -40.19
N ILE A 746 -26.37 8.59 -41.13
CA ILE A 746 -26.39 10.05 -40.90
C ILE A 746 -27.36 10.40 -39.75
N LEU A 747 -28.55 9.83 -39.76
CA LEU A 747 -29.54 10.06 -38.71
C LEU A 747 -28.99 9.59 -37.34
N CYS A 748 -28.41 8.39 -37.27
CA CYS A 748 -27.83 7.85 -36.03
C CYS A 748 -26.59 8.61 -35.53
N ILE A 749 -25.80 9.24 -36.40
CA ILE A 749 -24.74 10.16 -36.03
C ILE A 749 -25.30 11.37 -35.28
N ILE A 750 -26.34 12.00 -35.83
CA ILE A 750 -26.99 13.16 -35.20
C ILE A 750 -27.58 12.79 -33.85
N THR A 751 -28.33 11.68 -33.80
CA THR A 751 -28.93 11.18 -32.55
C THR A 751 -27.88 10.80 -31.53
N SER A 752 -26.72 10.26 -31.95
CA SER A 752 -25.60 9.93 -31.02
C SER A 752 -25.11 11.16 -30.30
N HIS A 753 -24.85 12.27 -30.97
CA HIS A 753 -24.38 13.50 -30.32
C HIS A 753 -25.43 14.10 -29.40
N TYR A 754 -26.69 14.09 -29.82
CA TYR A 754 -27.79 14.63 -29.02
C TYR A 754 -27.98 13.83 -27.72
N PHE A 755 -28.19 12.52 -27.83
CA PHE A 755 -28.46 11.65 -26.65
C PHE A 755 -27.24 11.51 -25.75
N TYR A 756 -26.02 11.42 -26.30
CA TYR A 756 -24.82 11.37 -25.50
C TYR A 756 -24.71 12.59 -24.57
N ASN A 757 -24.86 13.79 -25.12
CA ASN A 757 -24.75 15.01 -24.33
C ASN A 757 -25.92 15.17 -23.34
N LEU A 758 -27.13 14.80 -23.73
CA LEU A 758 -28.32 14.84 -22.87
C LEU A 758 -28.15 13.93 -21.66
N ILE A 759 -27.75 12.67 -21.88
CA ILE A 759 -27.60 11.68 -20.80
C ILE A 759 -26.43 12.08 -19.88
N GLU A 760 -25.32 12.55 -20.45
CA GLU A 760 -24.18 13.07 -19.67
C GLU A 760 -24.60 14.23 -18.76
N HIS A 761 -25.40 15.17 -19.27
CA HIS A 761 -25.91 16.31 -18.49
C HIS A 761 -26.82 15.85 -17.34
N ILE A 762 -27.77 14.95 -17.65
CA ILE A 762 -28.70 14.40 -16.64
C ILE A 762 -27.93 13.69 -15.51
N LEU A 763 -26.97 12.84 -15.87
CA LEU A 763 -26.15 12.11 -14.89
C LEU A 763 -25.31 13.06 -14.04
N LYS A 764 -24.69 14.09 -14.64
CA LYS A 764 -23.92 15.08 -13.91
C LYS A 764 -24.78 15.80 -12.87
N LYS A 765 -25.95 16.26 -13.26
CA LYS A 765 -26.91 16.95 -12.37
C LYS A 765 -27.41 16.03 -11.25
N SER A 766 -27.71 14.75 -11.56
CA SER A 766 -28.15 13.76 -10.56
C SER A 766 -27.06 13.50 -9.50
N LEU A 767 -25.81 13.37 -9.93
CA LEU A 767 -24.69 13.17 -9.01
C LEU A 767 -24.38 14.39 -8.15
N GLU A 768 -24.52 15.60 -8.69
CA GLU A 768 -24.37 16.85 -7.94
C GLU A 768 -25.45 16.97 -6.86
N ASN A 769 -26.69 16.63 -7.19
CA ASN A 769 -27.79 16.62 -6.23
C ASN A 769 -27.58 15.57 -5.13
N ALA A 770 -27.11 14.36 -5.48
CA ALA A 770 -26.81 13.32 -4.50
C ALA A 770 -25.70 13.72 -3.52
N LYS A 771 -24.64 14.42 -4.01
CA LYS A 771 -23.58 14.96 -3.15
C LYS A 771 -24.11 16.02 -2.18
N LYS A 772 -24.91 16.95 -2.66
CA LYS A 772 -25.55 17.97 -1.78
C LYS A 772 -26.39 17.35 -0.68
N MET A 773 -27.19 16.34 -1.01
CA MET A 773 -27.99 15.61 -0.01
C MET A 773 -27.12 14.88 1.02
N GLN A 774 -25.98 14.31 0.61
CA GLN A 774 -25.06 13.66 1.54
C GLN A 774 -24.38 14.68 2.47
N GLU A 775 -23.98 15.84 1.95
CA GLU A 775 -23.40 16.92 2.74
C GLU A 775 -24.43 17.51 3.75
N GLU A 776 -25.68 17.66 3.35
CA GLU A 776 -26.75 18.09 4.24
C GLU A 776 -27.03 17.07 5.35
N LYS A 777 -27.10 15.77 5.01
CA LYS A 777 -27.23 14.69 6.00
C LYS A 777 -26.06 14.68 6.99
N ARG A 778 -24.83 14.85 6.50
CA ARG A 778 -23.63 14.92 7.34
C ARG A 778 -23.67 16.12 8.30
N LYS A 779 -24.06 17.29 7.79
CA LYS A 779 -24.24 18.50 8.63
C LYS A 779 -25.34 18.34 9.69
N THR A 780 -26.39 17.60 9.37
CA THR A 780 -27.49 17.31 10.31
C THR A 780 -27.07 16.33 11.40
N LEU A 781 -26.31 15.29 11.04
CA LEU A 781 -25.72 14.34 11.98
C LEU A 781 -24.72 15.01 12.93
N LEU A 782 -23.84 15.87 12.39
CA LEU A 782 -22.87 16.63 13.18
C LEU A 782 -23.51 17.69 14.11
N LYS A 783 -24.79 18.05 13.89
CA LYS A 783 -25.55 18.93 14.81
C LYS A 783 -26.32 18.14 15.87
N GLN A 784 -26.44 16.82 15.73
CA GLN A 784 -27.12 15.93 16.68
C GLN A 784 -26.15 15.22 17.63
N ILE A 785 -24.86 15.25 17.31
CA ILE A 785 -23.73 14.86 18.17
C ILE A 785 -23.20 16.13 18.84
#